data_f31e6d39e9fe19396b23a964c25ab39d
#
_entry.id   f31e6d39e9fe19396b23a964c25ab39d
#
_cell.length_a   1.000
_cell.length_b   1.000
_cell.length_c   1.000
_cell.angle_alpha   90.00
_cell.angle_beta   90.00
_cell.angle_gamma   90.00
#
_symmetry.space_group_name_H-M   'P 1'
#
loop_
_entity.id
_entity.type
_entity.pdbx_description
1 polymer ?
#
loop_
_entity_poly.entity_id
_entity_poly.type
_entity_poly.pdbx_seq_one_letter_code
_entity_poly.pdbx_strand_id
1 'polypeptide(L)'
;MTTSAIAALTPEMIREHGLTPEEFEKIKQLLGGREPTRTELGIFSVMWSEHCSYKSSRVHLKRLPTRSKLVVQGPGENAGIVDIGDGWACAFKIESHNHPSFIEPFQGAATGVGGILRDIFTMGARPVAVMDSLRFGPILTATNAGRDTRATQAEIHKNHSVMEGVVSGVASYGNCFGVPNLGGEVKFELCYSGNPLVNAFALGLVRRDQIFYGRASGVGNPVIYVGSKTGRDGIHGATMASEEFSEGSEAKRPNVQVGDPFLEKLLLEACLEAMQTGVIVGIQDMGAAGLTCSTCEMGARGGTGVEIELDRVPQRETGMTPYEIMLSESQERMLLIAQKGREEEVFRIFQKWGLDAVEIGRVTDDAKMRVLEHGVVVAEIPNAALTDNAPVYKRPLARWEPPVDREMPERIRFAESKDFSSQLKRLLASPNICSKRWVWQQYDHMVQTNTVEAPGAGDAGVIRIKGSNRGLAMALDGNSRWCYLDPRLGAMHAVAEAARKVACAGATPIGATNCLNFGNPEKPHIMWQFSQVIDGITKACEELDTPITGGNVSFYNETLGEGIYPTPVIGVVGILEDVHKTAKMHFAQTGRKIVLLRANEVGDAVDAELEFGSSEYAKEILGAVWGYPPELDLEKEATLQRALVALIQAGLVESAHDCADGGLAVALIESALPAGVGLNIRLPEQKLPFEFLLFGEDASRVVISCDPISLPRIQQIAQEYGVFADVVGETGSDRVEIAVDGNAVISASVAELREAYEGALERALRTEPSVVAAD
;
A
#
# COMPACT_ATOMS: atom_id res chain seq x y z
N MET A 1 -41.20 -23.35 27.25
CA MET A 1 -41.20 -21.95 26.80
C MET A 1 -40.63 -21.11 27.92
N THR A 2 -39.37 -21.00 28.02
CA THR A 2 -38.70 -20.06 28.94
C THR A 2 -38.18 -18.94 28.07
N THR A 3 -38.87 -17.80 28.08
CA THR A 3 -38.34 -16.52 27.62
C THR A 3 -37.06 -16.27 28.40
N SER A 4 -35.92 -16.55 27.79
CA SER A 4 -34.63 -16.10 28.27
C SER A 4 -34.74 -14.58 28.38
N ALA A 5 -34.70 -14.03 29.59
CA ALA A 5 -34.68 -12.61 29.82
C ALA A 5 -33.50 -12.06 29.08
N ILE A 6 -33.72 -11.17 28.09
CA ILE A 6 -32.68 -10.41 27.40
C ILE A 6 -31.96 -9.68 28.53
N ALA A 7 -30.71 -10.05 28.81
CA ALA A 7 -29.90 -9.36 29.81
C ALA A 7 -29.80 -7.89 29.38
N ALA A 8 -30.21 -6.99 30.28
CA ALA A 8 -30.18 -5.56 30.01
C ALA A 8 -28.75 -5.14 29.69
N LEU A 9 -28.57 -4.38 28.62
CA LEU A 9 -27.25 -3.84 28.22
C LEU A 9 -26.78 -2.84 29.28
N THR A 10 -25.58 -3.04 29.79
CA THR A 10 -24.98 -2.12 30.77
C THR A 10 -24.15 -1.02 30.07
N PRO A 11 -23.98 0.16 30.69
CA PRO A 11 -23.08 1.18 30.15
C PRO A 11 -21.65 0.70 29.97
N GLU A 12 -21.23 -0.30 30.74
CA GLU A 12 -19.92 -0.93 30.60
C GLU A 12 -19.81 -1.75 29.31
N MET A 13 -20.80 -2.61 29.07
CA MET A 13 -20.87 -3.35 27.79
C MET A 13 -20.87 -2.45 26.57
N ILE A 14 -21.57 -1.30 26.62
CA ILE A 14 -21.59 -0.34 25.52
C ILE A 14 -20.18 0.22 25.26
N ARG A 15 -19.45 0.59 26.33
CA ARG A 15 -18.06 1.06 26.22
C ARG A 15 -17.09 -0.02 25.72
N GLU A 16 -17.23 -1.25 26.21
CA GLU A 16 -16.44 -2.41 25.75
C GLU A 16 -16.64 -2.69 24.25
N HIS A 17 -17.78 -2.29 23.68
CA HIS A 17 -18.04 -2.35 22.26
C HIS A 17 -17.55 -1.11 21.48
N GLY A 18 -16.78 -0.21 22.10
CA GLY A 18 -16.21 0.99 21.46
C GLY A 18 -17.27 2.03 21.03
N LEU A 19 -18.47 1.97 21.62
CA LEU A 19 -19.56 2.90 21.30
C LEU A 19 -19.67 4.01 22.34
N THR A 20 -19.87 5.25 21.88
CA THR A 20 -20.17 6.38 22.77
C THR A 20 -21.63 6.35 23.23
N PRO A 21 -21.98 7.02 24.35
CA PRO A 21 -23.37 7.16 24.76
C PRO A 21 -24.27 7.81 23.68
N GLU A 22 -23.74 8.77 22.94
CA GLU A 22 -24.45 9.46 21.84
C GLU A 22 -24.70 8.51 20.67
N GLU A 23 -23.70 7.70 20.31
CA GLU A 23 -23.85 6.67 19.28
C GLU A 23 -24.91 5.63 19.70
N PHE A 24 -24.90 5.20 20.96
CA PHE A 24 -25.91 4.26 21.47
C PHE A 24 -27.35 4.83 21.43
N GLU A 25 -27.55 6.10 21.80
CA GLU A 25 -28.85 6.74 21.65
C GLU A 25 -29.29 6.84 20.18
N LYS A 26 -28.34 7.13 19.27
CA LYS A 26 -28.61 7.12 17.82
C LYS A 26 -29.02 5.72 17.33
N ILE A 27 -28.37 4.66 17.80
CA ILE A 27 -28.74 3.28 17.49
C ILE A 27 -30.20 3.01 17.87
N LYS A 28 -30.60 3.37 19.08
CA LYS A 28 -32.01 3.19 19.53
C LYS A 28 -32.99 3.94 18.62
N GLN A 29 -32.65 5.17 18.23
CA GLN A 29 -33.50 5.94 17.29
C GLN A 29 -33.66 5.22 15.96
N LEU A 30 -32.55 4.71 15.37
CA LEU A 30 -32.55 3.97 14.11
C LEU A 30 -33.29 2.64 14.19
N LEU A 31 -33.36 2.05 15.36
CA LEU A 31 -34.15 0.83 15.65
C LEU A 31 -35.60 1.12 16.05
N GLY A 32 -36.11 2.33 15.83
CA GLY A 32 -37.51 2.68 16.12
C GLY A 32 -37.79 2.90 17.59
N GLY A 33 -36.79 3.25 18.39
CA GLY A 33 -36.95 3.53 19.84
C GLY A 33 -36.75 2.32 20.75
N ARG A 34 -36.46 1.14 20.19
CA ARG A 34 -36.13 -0.07 20.99
C ARG A 34 -34.65 -0.17 21.31
N GLU A 35 -34.33 -0.86 22.37
CA GLU A 35 -32.95 -1.24 22.65
C GLU A 35 -32.48 -2.32 21.68
N PRO A 36 -31.17 -2.30 21.26
CA PRO A 36 -30.61 -3.38 20.48
C PRO A 36 -30.48 -4.67 21.28
N THR A 37 -30.54 -5.82 20.61
CA THR A 37 -30.09 -7.09 21.19
C THR A 37 -28.57 -7.09 21.35
N ARG A 38 -28.01 -8.06 22.10
CA ARG A 38 -26.54 -8.19 22.21
C ARG A 38 -25.89 -8.42 20.84
N THR A 39 -26.51 -9.21 19.97
CA THR A 39 -26.01 -9.45 18.61
C THR A 39 -26.06 -8.19 17.79
N GLU A 40 -27.14 -7.41 17.85
CA GLU A 40 -27.23 -6.10 17.16
C GLU A 40 -26.22 -5.11 17.70
N LEU A 41 -25.97 -5.06 19.02
CA LEU A 41 -24.93 -4.20 19.60
C LEU A 41 -23.55 -4.53 19.02
N GLY A 42 -23.19 -5.82 18.91
CA GLY A 42 -21.95 -6.26 18.28
C GLY A 42 -21.88 -5.87 16.81
N ILE A 43 -22.97 -6.06 16.07
CA ILE A 43 -23.07 -5.65 14.66
C ILE A 43 -22.82 -4.14 14.49
N PHE A 44 -23.47 -3.29 15.30
CA PHE A 44 -23.22 -1.86 15.28
C PHE A 44 -21.79 -1.50 15.68
N SER A 45 -21.23 -2.18 16.69
CA SER A 45 -19.86 -1.98 17.15
C SER A 45 -18.84 -2.11 16.01
N VAL A 46 -18.90 -3.19 15.24
CA VAL A 46 -17.96 -3.42 14.14
C VAL A 46 -18.25 -2.52 12.93
N MET A 47 -19.52 -2.34 12.55
CA MET A 47 -19.90 -1.51 11.41
C MET A 47 -19.70 0.00 11.65
N TRP A 48 -19.77 0.47 12.90
CA TRP A 48 -19.53 1.85 13.29
C TRP A 48 -18.12 2.09 13.84
N SER A 49 -17.26 1.09 13.80
CA SER A 49 -15.82 1.26 14.05
C SER A 49 -15.23 2.29 13.08
N GLU A 50 -14.13 2.94 13.43
CA GLU A 50 -13.44 3.85 12.51
C GLU A 50 -13.01 3.12 11.22
N HIS A 51 -12.57 1.88 11.37
CA HIS A 51 -12.10 1.04 10.26
C HIS A 51 -13.19 0.78 9.20
N CYS A 52 -14.42 0.42 9.62
CA CYS A 52 -15.51 0.10 8.68
C CYS A 52 -16.28 1.34 8.20
N SER A 53 -16.52 2.31 9.08
CA SER A 53 -17.40 3.45 8.77
C SER A 53 -16.69 4.67 8.22
N TYR A 54 -15.35 4.76 8.39
CA TYR A 54 -14.57 5.95 8.04
C TYR A 54 -15.12 7.22 8.70
N LYS A 55 -15.65 7.10 9.92
CA LYS A 55 -16.44 8.16 10.58
C LYS A 55 -15.67 9.48 10.77
N SER A 56 -14.34 9.44 10.92
CA SER A 56 -13.50 10.63 11.06
C SER A 56 -12.91 11.11 9.72
N SER A 57 -12.67 10.22 8.76
CA SER A 57 -11.98 10.53 7.50
C SER A 57 -12.92 10.86 6.33
N ARG A 58 -14.14 10.35 6.32
CA ARG A 58 -15.11 10.44 5.20
C ARG A 58 -15.34 11.86 4.69
N VAL A 59 -15.31 12.86 5.57
CA VAL A 59 -15.47 14.28 5.19
C VAL A 59 -14.30 14.74 4.31
N HIS A 60 -13.09 14.30 4.61
CA HIS A 60 -11.87 14.68 3.90
C HIS A 60 -11.70 13.88 2.60
N LEU A 61 -11.98 12.57 2.61
CA LEU A 61 -11.84 11.70 1.44
C LEU A 61 -12.67 12.16 0.22
N LYS A 62 -13.79 12.86 0.46
CA LYS A 62 -14.63 13.44 -0.61
C LYS A 62 -13.94 14.49 -1.49
N ARG A 63 -12.77 15.00 -1.07
CA ARG A 63 -11.97 15.95 -1.85
C ARG A 63 -11.11 15.30 -2.92
N LEU A 64 -10.83 14.00 -2.77
CA LEU A 64 -9.99 13.26 -3.72
C LEU A 64 -10.61 13.24 -5.12
N PRO A 65 -9.82 13.44 -6.19
CA PRO A 65 -10.29 13.32 -7.57
C PRO A 65 -10.49 11.84 -7.89
N THR A 66 -11.72 11.45 -8.26
CA THR A 66 -12.10 10.04 -8.46
C THR A 66 -12.61 9.74 -9.87
N ARG A 67 -12.51 10.70 -10.80
CA ARG A 67 -13.11 10.60 -12.12
C ARG A 67 -12.11 10.91 -13.23
N SER A 68 -12.08 10.07 -14.25
CA SER A 68 -11.47 10.35 -15.55
C SER A 68 -12.25 9.61 -16.62
N LYS A 69 -11.84 9.76 -17.88
CA LYS A 69 -12.41 9.02 -19.01
C LYS A 69 -12.16 7.51 -18.92
N LEU A 70 -11.11 7.11 -18.22
CA LEU A 70 -10.70 5.71 -18.08
C LEU A 70 -11.30 5.02 -16.85
N VAL A 71 -11.78 5.78 -15.86
CA VAL A 71 -12.38 5.19 -14.64
C VAL A 71 -13.73 4.55 -15.00
N VAL A 72 -13.82 3.24 -14.85
CA VAL A 72 -15.05 2.45 -15.00
C VAL A 72 -15.80 2.36 -13.69
N GLN A 73 -15.06 2.10 -12.61
CA GLN A 73 -15.56 2.06 -11.23
C GLN A 73 -14.61 2.85 -10.32
N GLY A 74 -15.12 3.89 -9.69
CA GLY A 74 -14.44 4.62 -8.63
C GLY A 74 -14.69 4.02 -7.26
N PRO A 75 -14.39 4.77 -6.15
CA PRO A 75 -14.60 4.30 -4.79
C PRO A 75 -16.07 3.91 -4.51
N GLY A 76 -16.29 2.90 -3.67
CA GLY A 76 -17.62 2.44 -3.25
C GLY A 76 -17.93 0.97 -3.54
N GLU A 77 -17.08 0.29 -4.27
CA GLU A 77 -17.04 -1.17 -4.43
C GLU A 77 -15.72 -1.72 -3.84
N ASN A 78 -15.50 -3.02 -3.88
CA ASN A 78 -14.32 -3.66 -3.27
C ASN A 78 -13.00 -3.18 -3.87
N ALA A 79 -12.94 -2.94 -5.19
CA ALA A 79 -11.79 -2.33 -5.84
C ALA A 79 -12.21 -1.33 -6.91
N GLY A 80 -11.35 -0.36 -7.20
CA GLY A 80 -11.50 0.54 -8.33
C GLY A 80 -11.13 -0.15 -9.65
N ILE A 81 -11.74 0.29 -10.75
CA ILE A 81 -11.53 -0.29 -12.08
C ILE A 81 -11.26 0.80 -13.11
N VAL A 82 -10.22 0.62 -13.90
CA VAL A 82 -9.89 1.48 -15.04
C VAL A 82 -9.91 0.69 -16.35
N ASP A 83 -10.36 1.35 -17.42
CA ASP A 83 -10.32 0.83 -18.78
C ASP A 83 -8.87 0.86 -19.30
N ILE A 84 -8.40 -0.26 -19.80
CA ILE A 84 -7.07 -0.38 -20.38
C ILE A 84 -7.09 -0.66 -21.88
N GLY A 85 -8.25 -0.54 -22.51
CA GLY A 85 -8.47 -0.72 -23.96
C GLY A 85 -8.68 -2.17 -24.38
N ASP A 86 -9.00 -2.38 -25.65
CA ASP A 86 -9.25 -3.70 -26.27
C ASP A 86 -10.30 -4.56 -25.53
N GLY A 87 -11.25 -3.91 -24.85
CA GLY A 87 -12.29 -4.56 -24.04
C GLY A 87 -11.78 -5.14 -22.72
N TRP A 88 -10.58 -4.76 -22.29
CA TRP A 88 -10.01 -5.10 -21.01
C TRP A 88 -10.10 -3.93 -20.01
N ALA A 89 -10.21 -4.27 -18.75
CA ALA A 89 -10.08 -3.37 -17.63
C ALA A 89 -9.17 -3.99 -16.56
N CYS A 90 -8.56 -3.16 -15.74
CA CYS A 90 -7.84 -3.63 -14.56
C CYS A 90 -8.51 -3.12 -13.28
N ALA A 91 -8.69 -4.03 -12.32
CA ALA A 91 -9.11 -3.74 -10.96
C ALA A 91 -7.87 -3.67 -10.08
N PHE A 92 -7.74 -2.66 -9.21
CA PHE A 92 -6.62 -2.57 -8.29
C PHE A 92 -6.98 -1.81 -7.02
N LYS A 93 -6.32 -2.17 -5.93
CA LYS A 93 -6.48 -1.56 -4.61
C LYS A 93 -5.25 -1.80 -3.75
N ILE A 94 -5.00 -0.94 -2.79
CA ILE A 94 -4.06 -1.13 -1.68
C ILE A 94 -4.80 -1.05 -0.36
N GLU A 95 -4.42 -1.89 0.60
CA GLU A 95 -5.03 -1.94 1.93
C GLU A 95 -4.01 -2.22 3.03
N SER A 96 -4.28 -1.71 4.24
CA SER A 96 -3.44 -1.89 5.41
C SER A 96 -3.84 -3.11 6.22
N HIS A 97 -2.83 -3.83 6.75
CA HIS A 97 -3.01 -4.91 7.72
C HIS A 97 -2.03 -4.78 8.89
N ASN A 98 -1.90 -3.55 9.43
CA ASN A 98 -0.86 -3.14 10.37
C ASN A 98 -1.01 -3.80 11.76
N HIS A 99 -2.16 -3.60 12.42
CA HIS A 99 -2.42 -4.09 13.78
C HIS A 99 -2.27 -5.60 13.90
N PRO A 100 -2.89 -6.43 13.04
CA PRO A 100 -2.70 -7.86 13.08
C PRO A 100 -1.24 -8.29 12.87
N SER A 101 -0.51 -7.59 11.99
CA SER A 101 0.89 -7.91 11.65
C SER A 101 1.87 -7.57 12.79
N PHE A 102 1.52 -6.67 13.70
CA PHE A 102 2.33 -6.46 14.90
C PHE A 102 2.13 -7.57 15.93
N ILE A 103 0.89 -8.03 16.11
CA ILE A 103 0.52 -9.04 17.12
C ILE A 103 0.99 -10.44 16.69
N GLU A 104 0.70 -10.81 15.44
CA GLU A 104 1.07 -12.07 14.80
C GLU A 104 1.67 -11.78 13.40
N PRO A 105 2.94 -11.47 13.30
CA PRO A 105 3.55 -10.96 12.08
C PRO A 105 3.31 -11.84 10.85
N PHE A 106 3.43 -13.16 10.99
CA PHE A 106 3.21 -14.09 9.89
C PHE A 106 1.74 -14.14 9.46
N GLN A 107 0.82 -14.39 10.40
CA GLN A 107 -0.60 -14.52 10.09
C GLN A 107 -1.22 -13.20 9.69
N GLY A 108 -0.85 -12.10 10.37
CA GLY A 108 -1.33 -10.78 10.04
C GLY A 108 -0.94 -10.36 8.62
N ALA A 109 0.31 -10.56 8.23
CA ALA A 109 0.75 -10.23 6.86
C ALA A 109 0.14 -11.18 5.81
N ALA A 110 0.06 -12.48 6.11
CA ALA A 110 -0.55 -13.48 5.24
C ALA A 110 -2.02 -13.13 4.93
N THR A 111 -2.82 -12.84 5.96
CA THR A 111 -4.24 -12.50 5.80
C THR A 111 -4.44 -11.12 5.16
N GLY A 112 -3.49 -10.21 5.29
CA GLY A 112 -3.47 -8.94 4.54
C GLY A 112 -3.38 -9.17 3.03
N VAL A 113 -2.51 -10.08 2.58
CA VAL A 113 -2.42 -10.47 1.16
C VAL A 113 -3.70 -11.18 0.72
N GLY A 114 -4.25 -12.10 1.52
CA GLY A 114 -5.52 -12.78 1.20
C GLY A 114 -6.68 -11.80 1.06
N GLY A 115 -6.83 -10.87 2.00
CA GLY A 115 -7.89 -9.87 1.96
C GLY A 115 -7.89 -9.04 0.68
N ILE A 116 -6.73 -8.49 0.31
CA ILE A 116 -6.63 -7.67 -0.90
C ILE A 116 -6.87 -8.48 -2.18
N LEU A 117 -6.49 -9.75 -2.23
CA LEU A 117 -6.77 -10.63 -3.37
C LEU A 117 -8.26 -10.89 -3.53
N ARG A 118 -9.01 -11.09 -2.42
CA ARG A 118 -10.45 -11.26 -2.44
C ARG A 118 -11.17 -10.03 -3.00
N ASP A 119 -10.76 -8.83 -2.60
CA ASP A 119 -11.29 -7.57 -3.14
C ASP A 119 -11.19 -7.52 -4.68
N ILE A 120 -10.07 -7.98 -5.22
CA ILE A 120 -9.85 -7.99 -6.67
C ILE A 120 -10.77 -8.99 -7.36
N PHE A 121 -10.85 -10.24 -6.88
CA PHE A 121 -11.65 -11.21 -7.62
C PHE A 121 -13.16 -11.11 -7.36
N THR A 122 -13.63 -10.40 -6.32
CA THR A 122 -15.04 -10.01 -6.21
C THR A 122 -15.51 -9.15 -7.38
N MET A 123 -14.60 -8.37 -7.97
CA MET A 123 -14.90 -7.56 -9.16
C MET A 123 -14.94 -8.37 -10.47
N GLY A 124 -14.81 -9.70 -10.40
CA GLY A 124 -14.67 -10.58 -11.57
C GLY A 124 -13.25 -10.56 -12.17
N ALA A 125 -12.32 -9.86 -11.55
CA ALA A 125 -10.96 -9.71 -12.05
C ALA A 125 -10.05 -10.84 -11.51
N ARG A 126 -9.29 -11.48 -12.40
CA ARG A 126 -8.24 -12.42 -12.00
C ARG A 126 -7.03 -11.67 -11.49
N PRO A 127 -6.60 -11.86 -10.23
CA PRO A 127 -5.35 -11.28 -9.73
C PRO A 127 -4.15 -11.73 -10.56
N VAL A 128 -3.34 -10.78 -11.02
CA VAL A 128 -2.17 -11.02 -11.89
C VAL A 128 -0.89 -10.37 -11.38
N ALA A 129 -0.98 -9.53 -10.36
CA ALA A 129 0.17 -8.96 -9.66
C ALA A 129 -0.21 -8.55 -8.23
N VAL A 130 0.74 -8.65 -7.32
CA VAL A 130 0.72 -8.05 -5.99
C VAL A 130 2.02 -7.28 -5.76
N MET A 131 1.98 -6.30 -4.86
CA MET A 131 3.14 -5.56 -4.34
C MET A 131 2.89 -5.21 -2.87
N ASP A 132 3.97 -4.83 -2.15
CA ASP A 132 3.87 -4.50 -0.74
C ASP A 132 4.58 -3.18 -0.43
N SER A 133 4.03 -2.37 0.47
CA SER A 133 4.75 -1.31 1.17
C SER A 133 4.90 -1.71 2.62
N LEU A 134 6.13 -2.01 3.03
CA LEU A 134 6.47 -2.51 4.35
C LEU A 134 7.30 -1.48 5.10
N ARG A 135 6.92 -1.22 6.37
CA ARG A 135 7.66 -0.28 7.21
C ARG A 135 7.91 -0.86 8.59
N PHE A 136 9.17 -0.75 9.02
CA PHE A 136 9.64 -1.33 10.27
C PHE A 136 10.44 -0.33 11.08
N GLY A 137 10.55 -0.57 12.38
CA GLY A 137 11.53 0.10 13.22
C GLY A 137 12.97 -0.22 12.82
N PRO A 138 13.97 0.48 13.35
CA PRO A 138 15.36 0.26 13.04
C PRO A 138 15.80 -1.18 13.27
N ILE A 139 16.64 -1.71 12.38
CA ILE A 139 17.21 -3.06 12.44
C ILE A 139 18.71 -3.05 12.76
N LEU A 140 19.30 -1.86 12.90
CA LEU A 140 20.70 -1.65 13.28
C LEU A 140 20.76 -0.61 14.38
N THR A 141 21.75 -0.75 15.27
CA THR A 141 22.12 0.31 16.22
C THR A 141 22.74 1.47 15.45
N ALA A 142 22.16 2.65 15.56
CA ALA A 142 22.74 3.85 14.97
C ALA A 142 24.12 4.15 15.60
N THR A 143 25.17 4.15 14.80
CA THR A 143 26.54 4.39 15.25
C THR A 143 26.81 5.87 15.57
N ASN A 144 26.02 6.81 15.00
CA ASN A 144 26.23 8.26 15.11
C ASN A 144 24.95 9.10 15.31
N ALA A 145 23.77 8.51 15.51
CA ALA A 145 22.57 9.27 15.83
C ALA A 145 22.68 9.95 17.21
N GLY A 146 22.13 11.15 17.33
CA GLY A 146 22.06 11.89 18.60
C GLY A 146 21.42 11.05 19.71
N ARG A 147 21.68 11.38 20.98
CA ARG A 147 21.34 10.54 22.15
C ARG A 147 19.87 10.14 22.27
N ASP A 148 18.94 10.88 21.65
CA ASP A 148 17.50 10.73 21.85
C ASP A 148 16.77 9.91 20.75
N THR A 149 17.49 9.33 19.77
CA THR A 149 16.88 8.65 18.62
C THR A 149 17.35 7.20 18.45
N ARG A 150 17.91 6.56 19.47
CA ARG A 150 18.45 5.20 19.37
C ARG A 150 17.41 4.17 19.80
N ALA A 151 17.05 3.26 18.90
CA ALA A 151 16.36 2.05 19.29
C ALA A 151 17.24 1.24 20.25
N THR A 152 16.64 0.67 21.27
CA THR A 152 17.31 -0.25 22.19
C THR A 152 17.61 -1.58 21.50
N GLN A 153 18.56 -2.35 22.04
CA GLN A 153 18.86 -3.68 21.50
C GLN A 153 17.64 -4.62 21.52
N ALA A 154 16.78 -4.49 22.51
CA ALA A 154 15.54 -5.26 22.60
C ALA A 154 14.56 -4.89 21.49
N GLU A 155 14.39 -3.60 21.19
CA GLU A 155 13.55 -3.12 20.09
C GLU A 155 14.09 -3.57 18.74
N ILE A 156 15.40 -3.50 18.51
CA ILE A 156 16.04 -4.00 17.28
C ILE A 156 15.76 -5.49 17.11
N HIS A 157 15.93 -6.30 18.15
CA HIS A 157 15.64 -7.72 18.10
C HIS A 157 14.14 -8.00 17.78
N LYS A 158 13.24 -7.24 18.41
CA LYS A 158 11.81 -7.34 18.13
C LYS A 158 11.51 -6.95 16.66
N ASN A 159 12.11 -5.86 16.17
CA ASN A 159 11.94 -5.41 14.78
C ASN A 159 12.43 -6.46 13.76
N HIS A 160 13.55 -7.16 14.03
CA HIS A 160 14.00 -8.30 13.20
C HIS A 160 12.94 -9.39 13.15
N SER A 161 12.45 -9.84 14.30
CA SER A 161 11.44 -10.90 14.39
C SER A 161 10.14 -10.52 13.67
N VAL A 162 9.70 -9.27 13.81
CA VAL A 162 8.50 -8.76 13.13
C VAL A 162 8.72 -8.73 11.62
N MET A 163 9.86 -8.21 11.15
CA MET A 163 10.18 -8.17 9.73
C MET A 163 10.25 -9.57 9.10
N GLU A 164 10.93 -10.51 9.75
CA GLU A 164 11.01 -11.91 9.28
C GLU A 164 9.63 -12.56 9.19
N GLY A 165 8.80 -12.38 10.21
CA GLY A 165 7.44 -12.91 10.23
C GLY A 165 6.56 -12.30 9.13
N VAL A 166 6.60 -10.97 8.95
CA VAL A 166 5.83 -10.26 7.92
C VAL A 166 6.24 -10.72 6.52
N VAL A 167 7.53 -10.69 6.20
CA VAL A 167 8.03 -11.09 4.88
C VAL A 167 7.70 -12.56 4.58
N SER A 168 7.85 -13.44 5.57
CA SER A 168 7.48 -14.85 5.42
C SER A 168 5.98 -15.05 5.23
N GLY A 169 5.13 -14.26 5.90
CA GLY A 169 3.68 -14.31 5.75
C GLY A 169 3.23 -13.89 4.35
N VAL A 170 3.74 -12.75 3.86
CA VAL A 170 3.51 -12.27 2.49
C VAL A 170 3.94 -13.33 1.47
N ALA A 171 5.17 -13.85 1.60
CA ALA A 171 5.72 -14.88 0.72
C ALA A 171 4.85 -16.14 0.72
N SER A 172 4.51 -16.66 1.88
CA SER A 172 3.74 -17.90 2.02
C SER A 172 2.37 -17.79 1.34
N TYR A 173 1.67 -16.67 1.55
CA TYR A 173 0.33 -16.51 0.98
C TYR A 173 0.39 -16.32 -0.53
N GLY A 174 1.16 -15.35 -1.02
CA GLY A 174 1.27 -15.07 -2.45
C GLY A 174 1.78 -16.25 -3.28
N ASN A 175 2.83 -16.94 -2.78
CA ASN A 175 3.42 -18.08 -3.45
C ASN A 175 2.45 -19.27 -3.55
N CYS A 176 1.73 -19.58 -2.47
CA CYS A 176 0.77 -20.69 -2.44
C CYS A 176 -0.50 -20.36 -3.26
N PHE A 177 -1.01 -19.14 -3.17
CA PHE A 177 -2.12 -18.67 -4.01
C PHE A 177 -1.75 -18.66 -5.51
N GLY A 178 -0.49 -18.42 -5.83
CA GLY A 178 0.04 -18.43 -7.19
C GLY A 178 -0.22 -17.10 -7.93
N VAL A 179 0.06 -15.98 -7.26
CA VAL A 179 0.10 -14.63 -7.84
C VAL A 179 1.53 -14.09 -7.78
N PRO A 180 2.07 -13.48 -8.87
CA PRO A 180 3.41 -12.92 -8.82
C PRO A 180 3.46 -11.68 -7.92
N ASN A 181 4.45 -11.65 -7.01
CA ASN A 181 4.75 -10.46 -6.23
C ASN A 181 5.89 -9.69 -6.91
N LEU A 182 5.61 -8.45 -7.31
CA LEU A 182 6.52 -7.59 -8.06
C LEU A 182 7.37 -6.67 -7.16
N GLY A 183 7.44 -6.95 -5.87
CA GLY A 183 8.21 -6.19 -4.90
C GLY A 183 7.39 -5.05 -4.27
N GLY A 184 7.87 -3.82 -4.38
CA GLY A 184 7.31 -2.65 -3.73
C GLY A 184 8.39 -1.91 -2.96
N GLU A 185 8.09 -1.41 -1.75
CA GLU A 185 9.06 -0.67 -0.96
C GLU A 185 9.21 -1.23 0.47
N VAL A 186 10.40 -1.07 1.04
CA VAL A 186 10.68 -1.40 2.44
C VAL A 186 11.47 -0.25 3.06
N LYS A 187 10.93 0.36 4.11
CA LYS A 187 11.50 1.54 4.78
C LYS A 187 11.64 1.30 6.28
N PHE A 188 12.59 2.02 6.88
CA PHE A 188 12.94 1.88 8.29
C PHE A 188 12.99 3.25 8.97
N GLU A 189 12.12 3.47 9.96
CA GLU A 189 12.09 4.68 10.80
C GLU A 189 11.77 4.32 12.25
N LEU A 190 12.27 5.13 13.18
CA LEU A 190 12.09 4.87 14.62
C LEU A 190 10.60 4.79 15.01
N CYS A 191 9.77 5.61 14.41
CA CYS A 191 8.33 5.68 14.70
C CYS A 191 7.57 4.38 14.40
N TYR A 192 8.16 3.45 13.65
CA TYR A 192 7.57 2.14 13.37
C TYR A 192 8.02 1.03 14.33
N SER A 193 8.87 1.34 15.33
CA SER A 193 9.16 0.41 16.42
C SER A 193 7.89 0.16 17.24
N GLY A 194 7.44 -1.10 17.30
CA GLY A 194 6.18 -1.44 17.96
C GLY A 194 4.91 -1.06 17.17
N ASN A 195 5.05 -0.55 15.95
CA ASN A 195 3.93 -0.23 15.06
C ASN A 195 4.34 -0.38 13.59
N PRO A 196 4.63 -1.60 13.11
CA PRO A 196 4.99 -1.83 11.72
C PRO A 196 3.81 -1.53 10.81
N LEU A 197 4.09 -1.08 9.58
CA LEU A 197 3.07 -0.95 8.55
C LEU A 197 3.22 -2.07 7.52
N VAL A 198 2.11 -2.72 7.23
CA VAL A 198 1.99 -3.76 6.19
C VAL A 198 0.85 -3.35 5.29
N ASN A 199 1.19 -2.80 4.13
CA ASN A 199 0.22 -2.37 3.15
C ASN A 199 0.36 -3.26 1.91
N ALA A 200 -0.69 -4.02 1.59
CA ALA A 200 -0.72 -4.95 0.48
C ALA A 200 -1.51 -4.36 -0.71
N PHE A 201 -0.89 -4.37 -1.87
CA PHE A 201 -1.48 -3.96 -3.14
C PHE A 201 -1.76 -5.18 -4.01
N ALA A 202 -2.90 -5.20 -4.69
CA ALA A 202 -3.19 -6.20 -5.71
C ALA A 202 -3.80 -5.56 -6.95
N LEU A 203 -3.52 -6.19 -8.11
CA LEU A 203 -4.05 -5.84 -9.41
C LEU A 203 -4.55 -7.09 -10.12
N GLY A 204 -5.73 -6.99 -10.73
CA GLY A 204 -6.33 -8.05 -11.53
C GLY A 204 -6.85 -7.57 -12.88
N LEU A 205 -7.00 -8.50 -13.82
CA LEU A 205 -7.52 -8.25 -15.14
C LEU A 205 -8.94 -8.80 -15.28
N VAL A 206 -9.82 -8.04 -15.92
CA VAL A 206 -11.21 -8.41 -16.20
C VAL A 206 -11.64 -7.91 -17.58
N ARG A 207 -12.56 -8.63 -18.24
CA ARG A 207 -13.26 -8.10 -19.42
C ARG A 207 -14.30 -7.06 -18.98
N ARG A 208 -14.42 -5.96 -19.71
CA ARG A 208 -15.36 -4.88 -19.36
C ARG A 208 -16.81 -5.32 -19.23
N ASP A 209 -17.21 -6.33 -19.98
CA ASP A 209 -18.55 -6.93 -19.95
C ASP A 209 -18.72 -8.02 -18.87
N GLN A 210 -17.68 -8.31 -18.11
CA GLN A 210 -17.64 -9.35 -17.06
C GLN A 210 -17.31 -8.78 -15.67
N ILE A 211 -17.55 -7.49 -15.45
CA ILE A 211 -17.36 -6.85 -14.15
C ILE A 211 -18.54 -7.21 -13.24
N PHE A 212 -18.25 -7.61 -12.02
CA PHE A 212 -19.22 -7.92 -10.97
C PHE A 212 -19.22 -6.87 -9.85
N TYR A 213 -20.32 -6.83 -9.11
CA TYR A 213 -20.54 -5.85 -8.05
C TYR A 213 -21.13 -6.50 -6.80
N GLY A 214 -20.86 -5.91 -5.64
CA GLY A 214 -21.36 -6.36 -4.35
C GLY A 214 -22.80 -5.91 -4.09
N ARG A 215 -23.79 -6.43 -4.85
CA ARG A 215 -25.20 -6.03 -4.76
C ARG A 215 -26.11 -7.22 -4.55
N ALA A 216 -26.99 -7.17 -3.52
CA ALA A 216 -28.09 -8.10 -3.41
C ALA A 216 -29.26 -7.63 -4.28
N SER A 217 -29.56 -8.33 -5.36
CA SER A 217 -30.64 -7.98 -6.29
C SER A 217 -31.55 -9.17 -6.60
N GLY A 218 -32.81 -8.87 -6.92
CA GLY A 218 -33.82 -9.88 -7.23
C GLY A 218 -34.43 -10.50 -5.96
N VAL A 219 -35.58 -9.96 -5.53
CA VAL A 219 -36.32 -10.48 -4.35
C VAL A 219 -36.60 -11.98 -4.50
N GLY A 220 -36.24 -12.73 -3.46
CA GLY A 220 -36.35 -14.19 -3.45
C GLY A 220 -35.14 -14.92 -4.04
N ASN A 221 -34.15 -14.23 -4.55
CA ASN A 221 -32.86 -14.83 -4.93
C ASN A 221 -32.16 -15.43 -3.70
N PRO A 222 -31.56 -16.62 -3.82
CA PRO A 222 -30.83 -17.25 -2.74
C PRO A 222 -29.54 -16.53 -2.41
N VAL A 223 -29.24 -16.48 -1.11
CA VAL A 223 -27.96 -16.01 -0.56
C VAL A 223 -27.14 -17.25 -0.24
N ILE A 224 -26.00 -17.39 -0.90
CA ILE A 224 -25.15 -18.58 -0.81
C ILE A 224 -23.83 -18.21 -0.15
N TYR A 225 -23.52 -18.90 0.93
CA TYR A 225 -22.25 -18.88 1.62
C TYR A 225 -21.32 -19.88 0.97
N VAL A 226 -20.08 -19.46 0.67
CA VAL A 226 -19.07 -20.33 0.02
C VAL A 226 -17.69 -20.16 0.66
N GLY A 227 -16.89 -21.23 0.61
CA GLY A 227 -15.51 -21.24 1.08
C GLY A 227 -15.34 -21.89 2.45
N SER A 228 -14.47 -21.32 3.28
CA SER A 228 -14.08 -21.84 4.59
C SER A 228 -15.24 -21.83 5.59
N LYS A 229 -15.17 -22.69 6.59
CA LYS A 229 -16.16 -22.70 7.68
C LYS A 229 -15.90 -21.58 8.67
N THR A 230 -16.96 -20.98 9.20
CA THR A 230 -16.90 -19.92 10.22
C THR A 230 -16.35 -20.47 11.54
N GLY A 231 -15.32 -19.85 12.06
CA GLY A 231 -14.72 -20.10 13.38
C GLY A 231 -14.78 -18.88 14.29
N ARG A 232 -14.15 -18.96 15.47
CA ARG A 232 -14.08 -17.84 16.44
C ARG A 232 -12.92 -16.88 16.19
N ASP A 233 -12.15 -17.06 15.13
CA ASP A 233 -11.07 -16.17 14.75
C ASP A 233 -11.56 -14.82 14.22
N GLY A 234 -10.82 -13.76 14.51
CA GLY A 234 -11.10 -12.41 14.06
C GLY A 234 -12.30 -11.70 14.70
N ILE A 235 -12.97 -12.29 15.71
CA ILE A 235 -14.06 -11.63 16.42
C ILE A 235 -13.54 -10.32 17.02
N HIS A 236 -14.19 -9.20 16.68
CA HIS A 236 -13.72 -7.83 16.97
C HIS A 236 -12.40 -7.40 16.31
N GLY A 237 -11.96 -8.02 15.23
CA GLY A 237 -10.78 -7.60 14.47
C GLY A 237 -10.87 -6.15 13.99
N ALA A 238 -12.00 -5.77 13.40
CA ALA A 238 -12.25 -4.38 12.97
C ALA A 238 -12.27 -3.37 14.12
N THR A 239 -12.76 -3.77 15.31
CA THR A 239 -12.71 -2.94 16.51
C THR A 239 -11.28 -2.80 17.01
N MET A 240 -10.51 -3.89 17.04
CA MET A 240 -9.09 -3.88 17.40
C MET A 240 -8.26 -2.97 16.49
N ALA A 241 -8.55 -2.94 15.19
CA ALA A 241 -7.90 -2.04 14.22
C ALA A 241 -8.26 -0.56 14.44
N SER A 242 -9.16 -0.25 15.37
CA SER A 242 -9.56 1.11 15.77
C SER A 242 -9.12 1.45 17.20
N GLU A 243 -8.09 0.79 17.74
CA GLU A 243 -7.54 1.02 19.06
C GLU A 243 -6.02 1.18 19.02
N GLU A 244 -5.46 1.97 19.96
CA GLU A 244 -4.00 2.13 20.12
C GLU A 244 -3.37 0.89 20.77
N PHE A 245 -2.08 0.67 20.51
CA PHE A 245 -1.30 -0.36 21.19
C PHE A 245 -0.93 0.08 22.62
N SER A 246 -1.13 -0.83 23.57
CA SER A 246 -0.80 -0.66 24.97
C SER A 246 -0.01 -1.86 25.51
N GLU A 247 0.48 -1.76 26.74
CA GLU A 247 1.01 -2.93 27.45
C GLU A 247 -0.07 -4.02 27.54
N GLY A 248 0.26 -5.24 27.07
CA GLY A 248 -0.67 -6.36 27.04
C GLY A 248 -1.47 -6.52 25.74
N SER A 249 -1.24 -5.71 24.71
CA SER A 249 -1.88 -5.90 23.39
C SER A 249 -1.65 -7.30 22.80
N GLU A 250 -0.61 -8.02 23.19
CA GLU A 250 -0.37 -9.43 22.83
C GLU A 250 -1.47 -10.39 23.33
N ALA A 251 -2.23 -10.01 24.36
CA ALA A 251 -3.38 -10.79 24.83
C ALA A 251 -4.54 -10.81 23.78
N LYS A 252 -4.52 -9.91 22.80
CA LYS A 252 -5.49 -9.86 21.69
C LYS A 252 -5.16 -10.84 20.55
N ARG A 253 -4.15 -11.70 20.71
CA ARG A 253 -3.74 -12.71 19.73
C ARG A 253 -4.89 -13.56 19.16
N PRO A 254 -5.90 -13.98 19.93
CA PRO A 254 -7.05 -14.71 19.40
C PRO A 254 -7.92 -13.90 18.41
N ASN A 255 -7.77 -12.57 18.37
CA ASN A 255 -8.50 -11.69 17.46
C ASN A 255 -7.82 -11.60 16.06
N VAL A 256 -6.63 -12.18 15.89
CA VAL A 256 -5.94 -12.22 14.60
C VAL A 256 -6.50 -13.39 13.80
N GLN A 257 -6.78 -13.13 12.53
CA GLN A 257 -7.25 -14.12 11.58
C GLN A 257 -6.13 -15.12 11.20
N VAL A 258 -6.54 -16.30 10.76
CA VAL A 258 -5.62 -17.34 10.22
C VAL A 258 -5.96 -17.58 8.77
N GLY A 259 -4.98 -17.46 7.88
CA GLY A 259 -5.16 -17.60 6.44
C GLY A 259 -4.84 -18.99 5.90
N ASP A 260 -5.59 -19.44 4.90
CA ASP A 260 -5.33 -20.64 4.09
C ASP A 260 -5.24 -20.28 2.59
N PRO A 261 -4.04 -19.93 2.10
CA PRO A 261 -3.85 -19.49 0.71
C PRO A 261 -4.20 -20.56 -0.33
N PHE A 262 -4.08 -21.84 0.02
CA PHE A 262 -4.47 -22.92 -0.89
C PHE A 262 -5.98 -22.97 -1.07
N LEU A 263 -6.72 -22.86 0.02
CA LEU A 263 -8.19 -22.81 -0.03
C LEU A 263 -8.67 -21.54 -0.76
N GLU A 264 -8.03 -20.41 -0.54
CA GLU A 264 -8.37 -19.17 -1.27
C GLU A 264 -8.10 -19.29 -2.77
N LYS A 265 -7.05 -20.02 -3.17
CA LYS A 265 -6.82 -20.31 -4.59
C LYS A 265 -7.97 -21.12 -5.21
N LEU A 266 -8.46 -22.14 -4.52
CA LEU A 266 -9.62 -22.91 -4.97
C LEU A 266 -10.89 -22.04 -5.03
N LEU A 267 -11.05 -21.16 -4.04
CA LEU A 267 -12.17 -20.21 -3.95
C LEU A 267 -12.18 -19.22 -5.12
N LEU A 268 -11.01 -18.67 -5.48
CA LEU A 268 -10.85 -17.84 -6.68
C LEU A 268 -11.36 -18.56 -7.93
N GLU A 269 -10.86 -19.78 -8.17
CA GLU A 269 -11.21 -20.51 -9.40
C GLU A 269 -12.70 -20.85 -9.45
N ALA A 270 -13.28 -21.27 -8.31
CA ALA A 270 -14.71 -21.58 -8.20
C ALA A 270 -15.56 -20.32 -8.42
N CYS A 271 -15.20 -19.19 -7.82
CA CYS A 271 -15.93 -17.93 -7.99
C CYS A 271 -15.89 -17.44 -9.45
N LEU A 272 -14.72 -17.42 -10.07
CA LEU A 272 -14.61 -16.99 -11.48
C LEU A 272 -15.36 -17.94 -12.43
N GLU A 273 -15.33 -19.26 -12.18
CA GLU A 273 -16.11 -20.23 -12.97
C GLU A 273 -17.62 -19.99 -12.79
N ALA A 274 -18.08 -19.78 -11.55
CA ALA A 274 -19.51 -19.51 -11.29
C ALA A 274 -19.98 -18.20 -11.93
N MET A 275 -19.18 -17.14 -11.88
CA MET A 275 -19.48 -15.87 -12.53
C MET A 275 -19.67 -16.02 -14.05
N GLN A 276 -18.85 -16.84 -14.72
CA GLN A 276 -18.92 -17.06 -16.17
C GLN A 276 -20.22 -17.76 -16.61
N THR A 277 -20.92 -18.47 -15.74
CA THR A 277 -22.21 -19.12 -16.08
C THR A 277 -23.36 -18.13 -16.16
N GLY A 278 -23.18 -16.91 -15.67
CA GLY A 278 -24.23 -15.90 -15.54
C GLY A 278 -25.29 -16.22 -14.47
N VAL A 279 -25.04 -17.22 -13.60
CA VAL A 279 -25.94 -17.54 -12.47
C VAL A 279 -25.76 -16.55 -11.31
N ILE A 280 -24.57 -16.00 -11.14
CA ILE A 280 -24.24 -15.05 -10.06
C ILE A 280 -24.70 -13.66 -10.47
N VAL A 281 -25.46 -12.99 -9.58
CA VAL A 281 -25.96 -11.62 -9.76
C VAL A 281 -25.32 -10.62 -8.81
N GLY A 282 -24.63 -11.10 -7.77
CA GLY A 282 -23.85 -10.27 -6.86
C GLY A 282 -22.89 -11.14 -6.06
N ILE A 283 -21.76 -10.55 -5.67
CA ILE A 283 -20.73 -11.22 -4.88
C ILE A 283 -20.02 -10.21 -3.99
N GLN A 284 -19.70 -10.63 -2.76
CA GLN A 284 -18.95 -9.84 -1.79
C GLN A 284 -18.05 -10.78 -0.99
N ASP A 285 -16.85 -10.32 -0.63
CA ASP A 285 -16.01 -11.03 0.31
C ASP A 285 -16.52 -10.86 1.74
N MET A 286 -16.11 -11.75 2.63
CA MET A 286 -16.32 -11.65 4.06
C MET A 286 -15.00 -11.22 4.72
N GLY A 287 -14.60 -9.98 4.50
CA GLY A 287 -13.42 -9.35 5.08
C GLY A 287 -13.65 -8.85 6.49
N ALA A 288 -13.34 -7.59 6.75
CA ALA A 288 -13.64 -6.93 8.03
C ALA A 288 -15.13 -7.05 8.39
N ALA A 289 -15.44 -7.34 9.65
CA ALA A 289 -16.78 -7.63 10.15
C ALA A 289 -17.50 -8.84 9.48
N GLY A 290 -16.81 -9.63 8.68
CA GLY A 290 -17.24 -10.92 8.16
C GLY A 290 -18.63 -10.95 7.51
N LEU A 291 -19.49 -11.86 7.97
CA LEU A 291 -20.86 -12.04 7.44
C LEU A 291 -21.73 -10.79 7.64
N THR A 292 -21.48 -10.02 8.69
CA THR A 292 -22.19 -8.76 8.95
C THR A 292 -21.99 -7.76 7.82
N CYS A 293 -20.75 -7.47 7.48
CA CYS A 293 -20.39 -6.47 6.45
C CYS A 293 -20.93 -6.89 5.09
N SER A 294 -20.60 -8.10 4.63
CA SER A 294 -21.05 -8.60 3.33
C SER A 294 -22.58 -8.56 3.17
N THR A 295 -23.33 -8.93 4.20
CA THR A 295 -24.80 -8.94 4.17
C THR A 295 -25.40 -7.54 4.07
N CYS A 296 -24.99 -6.63 4.98
CA CYS A 296 -25.60 -5.29 5.02
C CYS A 296 -25.20 -4.41 3.84
N GLU A 297 -23.94 -4.50 3.38
CA GLU A 297 -23.46 -3.72 2.24
C GLU A 297 -24.11 -4.16 0.92
N MET A 298 -24.18 -5.47 0.68
CA MET A 298 -24.86 -5.97 -0.52
C MET A 298 -26.33 -5.57 -0.54
N GLY A 299 -27.02 -5.65 0.61
CA GLY A 299 -28.39 -5.19 0.75
C GLY A 299 -28.56 -3.70 0.49
N ALA A 300 -27.70 -2.87 1.10
CA ALA A 300 -27.71 -1.43 0.93
C ALA A 300 -27.47 -1.01 -0.54
N ARG A 301 -26.41 -1.55 -1.18
CA ARG A 301 -26.08 -1.27 -2.60
C ARG A 301 -27.16 -1.77 -3.56
N GLY A 302 -27.86 -2.87 -3.19
CA GLY A 302 -28.98 -3.43 -3.97
C GLY A 302 -30.32 -2.71 -3.77
N GLY A 303 -30.44 -1.88 -2.72
CA GLY A 303 -31.70 -1.28 -2.30
C GLY A 303 -32.71 -2.31 -1.78
N THR A 304 -32.24 -3.47 -1.29
CA THR A 304 -33.01 -4.64 -0.88
C THR A 304 -32.69 -5.02 0.57
N GLY A 305 -33.44 -5.95 1.14
CA GLY A 305 -33.09 -6.62 2.39
C GLY A 305 -32.41 -7.96 2.14
N VAL A 306 -31.81 -8.50 3.18
CA VAL A 306 -31.23 -9.86 3.19
C VAL A 306 -31.62 -10.55 4.48
N GLU A 307 -32.22 -11.74 4.37
CA GLU A 307 -32.59 -12.61 5.48
C GLU A 307 -31.63 -13.80 5.51
N ILE A 308 -31.02 -14.07 6.68
CA ILE A 308 -30.02 -15.12 6.89
C ILE A 308 -30.50 -16.05 8.02
N GLU A 309 -30.34 -17.37 7.82
CA GLU A 309 -30.59 -18.42 8.80
C GLU A 309 -29.25 -18.97 9.31
N LEU A 310 -28.87 -18.66 10.55
CA LEU A 310 -27.56 -19.03 11.12
C LEU A 310 -27.38 -20.53 11.29
N ASP A 311 -28.48 -21.27 11.45
CA ASP A 311 -28.48 -22.75 11.52
C ASP A 311 -27.87 -23.40 10.26
N ARG A 312 -27.86 -22.69 9.14
CA ARG A 312 -27.33 -23.16 7.87
C ARG A 312 -25.89 -22.72 7.62
N VAL A 313 -25.38 -21.74 8.36
CA VAL A 313 -24.00 -21.24 8.20
C VAL A 313 -23.02 -22.35 8.60
N PRO A 314 -22.10 -22.76 7.69
CA PRO A 314 -21.10 -23.77 8.02
C PRO A 314 -20.19 -23.28 9.16
N GLN A 315 -20.10 -24.05 10.24
CA GLN A 315 -19.29 -23.73 11.42
C GLN A 315 -18.16 -24.72 11.58
N ARG A 316 -16.97 -24.21 11.93
CA ARG A 316 -15.78 -25.02 12.25
C ARG A 316 -15.86 -25.54 13.69
N GLU A 317 -16.52 -24.79 14.57
CA GLU A 317 -16.62 -25.06 15.98
C GLU A 317 -18.09 -25.25 16.40
N THR A 318 -18.30 -26.10 17.37
CA THR A 318 -19.67 -26.34 17.90
C THR A 318 -20.06 -25.27 18.93
N GLY A 319 -21.37 -24.97 18.99
CA GLY A 319 -21.92 -24.08 20.00
C GLY A 319 -21.55 -22.61 19.84
N MET A 320 -21.28 -22.17 18.60
CA MET A 320 -21.15 -20.75 18.30
C MET A 320 -22.48 -20.03 18.49
N THR A 321 -22.42 -18.87 19.10
CA THR A 321 -23.61 -17.99 19.31
C THR A 321 -23.85 -17.13 18.06
N PRO A 322 -25.08 -16.58 17.87
CA PRO A 322 -25.36 -15.62 16.81
C PRO A 322 -24.37 -14.45 16.78
N TYR A 323 -23.95 -13.95 17.91
CA TYR A 323 -22.96 -12.93 18.08
C TYR A 323 -21.61 -13.34 17.47
N GLU A 324 -21.10 -14.52 17.81
CA GLU A 324 -19.82 -15.04 17.31
C GLU A 324 -19.88 -15.32 15.81
N ILE A 325 -20.98 -15.87 15.29
CA ILE A 325 -21.12 -16.18 13.85
C ILE A 325 -21.13 -14.91 13.01
N MET A 326 -21.88 -13.89 13.45
CA MET A 326 -22.02 -12.64 12.70
C MET A 326 -20.75 -11.79 12.70
N LEU A 327 -19.96 -11.83 13.79
CA LEU A 327 -18.78 -11.01 13.98
C LEU A 327 -17.46 -11.74 13.65
N SER A 328 -17.49 -13.02 13.33
CA SER A 328 -16.32 -13.77 12.93
C SER A 328 -15.72 -13.21 11.63
N GLU A 329 -14.42 -13.03 11.62
CA GLU A 329 -13.65 -12.61 10.42
C GLU A 329 -12.79 -13.76 9.88
N SER A 330 -13.23 -15.02 10.04
CA SER A 330 -12.57 -16.17 9.40
C SER A 330 -12.37 -15.89 7.92
N GLN A 331 -11.17 -16.16 7.43
CA GLN A 331 -10.76 -15.84 6.07
C GLN A 331 -11.32 -16.81 5.03
N GLU A 332 -11.08 -16.56 3.76
CA GLU A 332 -11.45 -17.41 2.61
C GLU A 332 -12.94 -17.72 2.52
N ARG A 333 -13.77 -16.71 2.77
CA ARG A 333 -15.24 -16.81 2.71
C ARG A 333 -15.81 -15.75 1.77
N MET A 334 -16.84 -16.13 0.99
CA MET A 334 -17.55 -15.21 0.11
C MET A 334 -19.05 -15.37 0.27
N LEU A 335 -19.80 -14.28 0.02
CA LEU A 335 -21.26 -14.26 -0.04
C LEU A 335 -21.69 -14.03 -1.49
N LEU A 336 -22.48 -14.95 -2.03
CA LEU A 336 -22.98 -14.89 -3.40
C LEU A 336 -24.49 -14.69 -3.40
N ILE A 337 -24.97 -13.92 -4.36
CA ILE A 337 -26.41 -13.89 -4.71
C ILE A 337 -26.55 -14.57 -6.06
N ALA A 338 -27.31 -15.65 -6.10
CA ALA A 338 -27.54 -16.41 -7.32
C ALA A 338 -29.00 -16.22 -7.85
N GLN A 339 -29.18 -16.50 -9.12
CA GLN A 339 -30.52 -16.49 -9.71
C GLN A 339 -31.34 -17.65 -9.13
N LYS A 340 -32.54 -17.34 -8.63
CA LYS A 340 -33.49 -18.33 -8.07
C LYS A 340 -33.76 -19.45 -9.05
N GLY A 341 -33.64 -20.69 -8.57
CA GLY A 341 -33.86 -21.92 -9.34
C GLY A 341 -32.64 -22.41 -10.12
N ARG A 342 -31.48 -21.74 -9.95
CA ARG A 342 -30.21 -22.15 -10.55
C ARG A 342 -29.12 -22.44 -9.52
N GLU A 343 -29.47 -22.56 -8.26
CA GLU A 343 -28.55 -22.77 -7.13
C GLU A 343 -27.69 -24.02 -7.30
N GLU A 344 -28.25 -25.08 -7.86
CA GLU A 344 -27.57 -26.34 -8.14
C GLU A 344 -26.38 -26.21 -9.08
N GLU A 345 -26.35 -25.19 -9.94
CA GLU A 345 -25.19 -24.91 -10.79
C GLU A 345 -24.02 -24.41 -9.92
N VAL A 346 -24.29 -23.53 -8.95
CA VAL A 346 -23.31 -23.03 -8.00
C VAL A 346 -22.76 -24.17 -7.15
N PHE A 347 -23.66 -24.97 -6.54
CA PHE A 347 -23.24 -26.09 -5.68
C PHE A 347 -22.35 -27.08 -6.42
N ARG A 348 -22.64 -27.44 -7.67
CA ARG A 348 -21.81 -28.33 -8.48
C ARG A 348 -20.45 -27.77 -8.79
N ILE A 349 -20.34 -26.45 -9.07
CA ILE A 349 -19.06 -25.80 -9.32
C ILE A 349 -18.20 -25.84 -8.06
N PHE A 350 -18.72 -25.40 -6.91
CA PHE A 350 -17.96 -25.40 -5.66
C PHE A 350 -17.58 -26.82 -5.22
N GLN A 351 -18.48 -27.80 -5.36
CA GLN A 351 -18.16 -29.20 -5.09
C GLN A 351 -17.04 -29.72 -5.99
N LYS A 352 -16.99 -29.35 -7.29
CA LYS A 352 -15.90 -29.69 -8.19
C LYS A 352 -14.55 -29.23 -7.66
N TRP A 353 -14.52 -28.03 -7.02
CA TRP A 353 -13.33 -27.46 -6.43
C TRP A 353 -13.07 -27.93 -4.97
N GLY A 354 -13.91 -28.80 -4.44
CA GLY A 354 -13.79 -29.32 -3.06
C GLY A 354 -14.17 -28.32 -1.97
N LEU A 355 -15.01 -27.34 -2.31
CA LEU A 355 -15.43 -26.26 -1.41
C LEU A 355 -16.87 -26.43 -0.98
N ASP A 356 -17.19 -25.94 0.23
CA ASP A 356 -18.56 -25.83 0.70
C ASP A 356 -19.28 -24.70 -0.02
N ALA A 357 -20.55 -24.93 -0.39
CA ALA A 357 -21.50 -23.94 -0.86
C ALA A 357 -22.86 -24.23 -0.27
N VAL A 358 -23.42 -23.31 0.49
CA VAL A 358 -24.64 -23.52 1.25
C VAL A 358 -25.58 -22.31 1.09
N GLU A 359 -26.84 -22.56 0.71
CA GLU A 359 -27.87 -21.54 0.80
C GLU A 359 -28.17 -21.22 2.27
N ILE A 360 -27.84 -20.02 2.69
CA ILE A 360 -28.03 -19.56 4.07
C ILE A 360 -29.19 -18.57 4.23
N GLY A 361 -29.80 -18.14 3.12
CA GLY A 361 -30.85 -17.13 3.21
C GLY A 361 -31.37 -16.68 1.84
N ARG A 362 -32.03 -15.54 1.83
CA ARG A 362 -32.65 -14.98 0.63
C ARG A 362 -32.66 -13.45 0.62
N VAL A 363 -32.75 -12.87 -0.55
CA VAL A 363 -33.00 -11.43 -0.75
C VAL A 363 -34.47 -11.11 -0.48
N THR A 364 -34.70 -10.03 0.28
CA THR A 364 -36.04 -9.52 0.64
C THR A 364 -36.29 -8.11 0.07
N ASP A 365 -37.51 -7.59 0.23
CA ASP A 365 -37.91 -6.27 -0.29
C ASP A 365 -38.00 -5.17 0.77
N ASP A 366 -37.59 -5.48 2.02
CA ASP A 366 -37.82 -4.60 3.17
C ASP A 366 -36.55 -3.74 3.56
N ALA A 367 -35.48 -3.81 2.78
CA ALA A 367 -34.23 -3.08 2.98
C ALA A 367 -33.59 -3.28 4.38
N LYS A 368 -33.80 -4.44 4.99
CA LYS A 368 -33.27 -4.80 6.30
C LYS A 368 -32.33 -6.00 6.21
N MET A 369 -31.33 -6.01 7.06
CA MET A 369 -30.63 -7.24 7.45
C MET A 369 -31.44 -7.93 8.55
N ARG A 370 -31.89 -9.14 8.28
CA ARG A 370 -32.60 -9.97 9.25
C ARG A 370 -31.86 -11.28 9.48
N VAL A 371 -31.56 -11.57 10.72
CA VAL A 371 -30.81 -12.75 11.14
C VAL A 371 -31.67 -13.63 12.00
N LEU A 372 -31.81 -14.91 11.63
CA LEU A 372 -32.60 -15.91 12.36
C LEU A 372 -31.67 -16.99 12.92
N GLU A 373 -32.03 -17.46 14.10
CA GLU A 373 -31.50 -18.68 14.73
C GLU A 373 -32.67 -19.52 15.24
N HIS A 374 -32.72 -20.79 14.84
CA HIS A 374 -33.85 -21.71 15.18
C HIS A 374 -35.24 -21.13 14.85
N GLY A 375 -35.33 -20.39 13.73
CA GLY A 375 -36.55 -19.72 13.29
C GLY A 375 -36.96 -18.49 14.12
N VAL A 376 -36.09 -18.03 15.04
CA VAL A 376 -36.30 -16.82 15.84
C VAL A 376 -35.43 -15.70 15.33
N VAL A 377 -35.99 -14.51 15.17
CA VAL A 377 -35.23 -13.32 14.78
C VAL A 377 -34.31 -12.88 15.94
N VAL A 378 -33.01 -12.92 15.76
CA VAL A 378 -32.00 -12.52 16.74
C VAL A 378 -31.41 -11.14 16.46
N ALA A 379 -31.51 -10.67 15.20
CA ALA A 379 -31.19 -9.29 14.79
C ALA A 379 -32.09 -8.85 13.61
N GLU A 380 -32.58 -7.63 13.69
CA GLU A 380 -33.30 -6.97 12.58
C GLU A 380 -32.91 -5.50 12.53
N ILE A 381 -32.12 -5.12 11.54
CA ILE A 381 -31.51 -3.78 11.39
C ILE A 381 -31.75 -3.26 9.98
N PRO A 382 -32.24 -2.02 9.80
CA PRO A 382 -32.24 -1.39 8.47
C PRO A 382 -30.80 -1.29 7.93
N ASN A 383 -30.55 -1.73 6.70
CA ASN A 383 -29.20 -1.69 6.12
C ASN A 383 -28.60 -0.29 6.14
N ALA A 384 -29.39 0.74 5.83
CA ALA A 384 -28.97 2.13 5.90
C ALA A 384 -28.48 2.57 7.31
N ALA A 385 -28.93 1.93 8.37
CA ALA A 385 -28.46 2.23 9.73
C ALA A 385 -27.01 1.81 9.95
N LEU A 386 -26.56 0.78 9.25
CA LEU A 386 -25.19 0.25 9.31
C LEU A 386 -24.23 0.91 8.30
N THR A 387 -24.76 1.49 7.23
CA THR A 387 -24.00 2.04 6.11
C THR A 387 -24.13 3.57 6.03
N ASP A 388 -25.19 4.09 5.40
CA ASP A 388 -25.33 5.51 5.09
C ASP A 388 -25.55 6.39 6.32
N ASN A 389 -26.23 5.87 7.34
CA ASN A 389 -26.54 6.56 8.58
C ASN A 389 -25.52 6.35 9.70
N ALA A 390 -24.39 5.69 9.41
CA ALA A 390 -23.28 5.59 10.34
C ALA A 390 -22.82 7.00 10.79
N PRO A 391 -22.23 7.16 11.98
CA PRO A 391 -21.73 8.44 12.45
C PRO A 391 -20.72 9.05 11.46
N VAL A 392 -20.75 10.35 11.31
CA VAL A 392 -19.76 11.10 10.56
C VAL A 392 -19.29 12.27 11.43
N TYR A 393 -18.04 12.26 11.80
CA TYR A 393 -17.45 13.27 12.68
C TYR A 393 -16.72 14.35 11.88
N LYS A 394 -16.93 15.58 12.29
CA LYS A 394 -16.08 16.72 11.91
C LYS A 394 -15.09 16.94 13.04
N ARG A 395 -14.00 16.19 13.03
CA ARG A 395 -12.93 16.31 14.02
C ARG A 395 -12.32 17.71 13.97
N PRO A 396 -11.96 18.30 15.11
CA PRO A 396 -11.25 19.57 15.14
C PRO A 396 -9.87 19.43 14.50
N LEU A 397 -9.39 20.52 13.89
CA LEU A 397 -8.08 20.60 13.25
C LEU A 397 -7.22 21.60 14.02
N ALA A 398 -6.00 21.20 14.41
CA ALA A 398 -4.99 22.09 14.97
C ALA A 398 -3.72 21.99 14.12
N ARG A 399 -3.20 23.15 13.69
CA ARG A 399 -1.99 23.21 12.88
C ARG A 399 -0.86 22.42 13.55
N TRP A 400 -0.22 21.56 12.79
CA TRP A 400 0.97 20.81 13.17
C TRP A 400 2.22 21.61 12.83
N GLU A 401 3.13 21.65 13.77
CA GLU A 401 4.51 22.10 13.56
C GLU A 401 5.42 20.99 14.05
N PRO A 402 6.23 20.36 13.19
CA PRO A 402 7.11 19.29 13.62
C PRO A 402 8.15 19.85 14.60
N PRO A 403 8.50 19.12 15.65
CA PRO A 403 9.53 19.53 16.63
C PRO A 403 10.95 19.32 16.05
N VAL A 404 11.19 19.87 14.87
CA VAL A 404 12.43 19.75 14.11
C VAL A 404 12.90 21.15 13.73
N ASP A 405 14.19 21.42 13.86
CA ASP A 405 14.77 22.69 13.48
C ASP A 405 14.53 22.95 11.96
N ARG A 406 14.15 24.18 11.61
CA ARG A 406 14.01 24.57 10.21
C ARG A 406 15.36 24.95 9.58
N GLU A 407 16.30 25.40 10.37
CA GLU A 407 17.67 25.72 9.95
C GLU A 407 18.63 24.58 10.28
N MET A 408 19.71 24.49 9.52
CA MET A 408 20.74 23.50 9.77
C MET A 408 21.32 23.66 11.19
N PRO A 409 21.32 22.60 12.01
CA PRO A 409 21.88 22.68 13.37
C PRO A 409 23.35 23.13 13.38
N GLU A 410 23.72 24.06 14.25
CA GLU A 410 25.12 24.59 14.36
C GLU A 410 26.19 23.51 14.54
N ARG A 411 25.84 22.35 15.08
CA ARG A 411 26.75 21.21 15.24
C ARG A 411 27.10 20.49 13.94
N ILE A 412 26.30 20.67 12.89
CA ILE A 412 26.51 20.04 11.58
C ILE A 412 27.66 20.77 10.88
N ARG A 413 28.57 20.01 10.34
CA ARG A 413 29.67 20.49 9.49
C ARG A 413 29.79 19.57 8.30
N PHE A 414 29.85 20.15 7.12
CA PHE A 414 30.21 19.41 5.91
C PHE A 414 31.69 19.04 5.95
N ALA A 415 32.02 17.92 5.31
CA ALA A 415 33.39 17.42 5.31
C ALA A 415 34.32 18.40 4.57
N GLU A 416 35.50 18.71 5.15
CA GLU A 416 36.55 19.45 4.44
C GLU A 416 37.14 18.62 3.26
N SER A 417 37.08 17.29 3.37
CA SER A 417 37.48 16.36 2.35
C SER A 417 36.53 16.39 1.17
N LYS A 418 37.08 16.45 -0.03
CA LYS A 418 36.32 16.35 -1.28
C LYS A 418 36.19 14.90 -1.77
N ASP A 419 36.61 13.89 -1.01
CA ASP A 419 36.43 12.48 -1.34
C ASP A 419 35.23 11.92 -0.55
N PHE A 420 34.16 11.63 -1.25
CA PHE A 420 32.89 11.11 -0.73
C PHE A 420 32.75 9.59 -0.87
N SER A 421 33.77 8.87 -1.33
CA SER A 421 33.70 7.43 -1.57
C SER A 421 33.31 6.64 -0.31
N SER A 422 33.77 7.05 0.86
CA SER A 422 33.43 6.43 2.14
C SER A 422 31.99 6.71 2.58
N GLN A 423 31.52 7.95 2.43
CA GLN A 423 30.15 8.36 2.74
C GLN A 423 29.15 7.65 1.82
N LEU A 424 29.46 7.57 0.51
CA LEU A 424 28.65 6.83 -0.44
C LEU A 424 28.51 5.35 -0.06
N LYS A 425 29.61 4.66 0.26
CA LYS A 425 29.57 3.24 0.68
C LYS A 425 28.71 3.06 1.96
N ARG A 426 28.80 3.99 2.90
CA ARG A 426 28.00 3.97 4.12
C ARG A 426 26.52 4.21 3.81
N LEU A 427 26.21 5.15 2.95
CA LEU A 427 24.84 5.45 2.51
C LEU A 427 24.22 4.27 1.76
N LEU A 428 24.97 3.66 0.81
CA LEU A 428 24.53 2.46 0.11
C LEU A 428 24.26 1.26 1.02
N ALA A 429 24.94 1.18 2.17
CA ALA A 429 24.73 0.12 3.16
C ALA A 429 23.62 0.44 4.17
N SER A 430 23.04 1.65 4.16
CA SER A 430 21.96 2.01 5.08
C SER A 430 20.67 1.26 4.75
N PRO A 431 19.85 0.92 5.76
CA PRO A 431 18.66 0.09 5.57
C PRO A 431 17.65 0.64 4.55
N ASN A 432 17.47 1.97 4.47
CA ASN A 432 16.55 2.58 3.51
C ASN A 432 17.05 2.50 2.07
N ILE A 433 18.36 2.59 1.84
CA ILE A 433 18.97 2.60 0.51
C ILE A 433 19.31 1.19 0.03
N CYS A 434 19.97 0.37 0.86
CA CYS A 434 20.51 -0.92 0.43
C CYS A 434 19.49 -1.82 -0.27
N SER A 435 20.00 -2.77 -1.06
CA SER A 435 19.18 -3.73 -1.80
C SER A 435 18.19 -4.46 -0.90
N LYS A 436 16.94 -4.50 -1.31
CA LYS A 436 15.87 -5.26 -0.63
C LYS A 436 15.78 -6.71 -1.13
N ARG A 437 16.86 -7.21 -1.74
CA ARG A 437 16.93 -8.57 -2.29
C ARG A 437 16.52 -9.65 -1.30
N TRP A 438 16.93 -9.53 -0.04
CA TRP A 438 16.56 -10.47 1.01
C TRP A 438 15.03 -10.60 1.18
N VAL A 439 14.28 -9.52 0.93
CA VAL A 439 12.81 -9.51 0.98
C VAL A 439 12.25 -10.20 -0.26
N TRP A 440 12.46 -9.60 -1.44
CA TRP A 440 11.77 -10.03 -2.66
C TRP A 440 12.26 -11.38 -3.22
N GLN A 441 13.45 -11.87 -2.85
CA GLN A 441 13.88 -13.23 -3.24
C GLN A 441 13.05 -14.35 -2.60
N GLN A 442 12.25 -14.07 -1.57
CA GLN A 442 11.33 -15.00 -0.94
C GLN A 442 9.98 -15.09 -1.67
N TYR A 443 9.72 -14.14 -2.56
CA TYR A 443 8.49 -14.04 -3.33
C TYR A 443 8.62 -14.74 -4.69
N ASP A 444 7.58 -15.47 -5.10
CA ASP A 444 7.49 -15.91 -6.50
C ASP A 444 7.02 -14.72 -7.36
N HIS A 445 7.86 -14.28 -8.26
CA HIS A 445 7.57 -13.17 -9.17
C HIS A 445 7.37 -13.63 -10.63
N MET A 446 7.46 -14.95 -10.92
CA MET A 446 7.33 -15.49 -12.27
C MET A 446 6.10 -16.36 -12.49
N VAL A 447 5.39 -16.74 -11.43
CA VAL A 447 4.14 -17.50 -11.53
C VAL A 447 3.14 -16.77 -12.46
N GLN A 448 2.30 -17.53 -13.16
CA GLN A 448 1.44 -17.07 -14.26
C GLN A 448 2.19 -16.57 -15.52
N THR A 449 3.52 -16.40 -15.51
CA THR A 449 4.35 -16.04 -16.67
C THR A 449 4.01 -14.69 -17.34
N ASN A 450 3.48 -13.74 -16.60
CA ASN A 450 3.14 -12.40 -17.09
C ASN A 450 4.20 -11.36 -16.81
N THR A 451 5.11 -11.61 -15.87
CA THR A 451 6.13 -10.66 -15.43
C THR A 451 7.13 -10.35 -16.55
N VAL A 452 7.35 -9.07 -16.79
CA VAL A 452 8.33 -8.53 -17.74
C VAL A 452 9.51 -7.92 -17.00
N GLU A 453 9.21 -7.04 -16.00
CA GLU A 453 10.21 -6.50 -15.09
C GLU A 453 9.96 -7.05 -13.69
N ALA A 454 10.92 -7.85 -13.22
CA ALA A 454 10.93 -8.46 -11.89
C ALA A 454 11.44 -7.45 -10.83
N PRO A 455 11.25 -7.72 -9.54
CA PRO A 455 11.82 -6.90 -8.47
C PRO A 455 13.31 -6.65 -8.65
N GLY A 456 13.75 -5.39 -8.52
CA GLY A 456 15.13 -4.96 -8.70
C GLY A 456 15.60 -4.79 -10.15
N ALA A 457 14.75 -4.98 -11.14
CA ALA A 457 15.08 -4.76 -12.55
C ALA A 457 14.73 -3.35 -13.05
N GLY A 458 13.72 -2.73 -12.47
CA GLY A 458 13.22 -1.40 -12.83
C GLY A 458 12.58 -0.70 -11.65
N ASP A 459 12.18 0.55 -11.84
CA ASP A 459 11.52 1.39 -10.83
C ASP A 459 10.06 0.98 -10.61
N ALA A 460 9.46 0.33 -11.59
CA ALA A 460 8.11 -0.21 -11.54
C ALA A 460 8.09 -1.71 -11.85
N GLY A 461 7.18 -2.43 -11.22
CA GLY A 461 6.84 -3.79 -11.65
C GLY A 461 6.08 -3.74 -12.97
N VAL A 462 6.44 -4.58 -13.94
CA VAL A 462 5.81 -4.60 -15.27
C VAL A 462 5.30 -5.99 -15.60
N ILE A 463 4.03 -6.06 -16.03
CA ILE A 463 3.40 -7.28 -16.54
C ILE A 463 2.92 -7.09 -17.97
N ARG A 464 2.92 -8.16 -18.75
CA ARG A 464 2.28 -8.21 -20.06
C ARG A 464 0.81 -8.63 -19.96
N ILE A 465 -0.02 -8.15 -20.89
CA ILE A 465 -1.38 -8.63 -21.09
C ILE A 465 -1.33 -9.72 -22.16
N LYS A 466 -1.57 -10.97 -21.78
CA LYS A 466 -1.49 -12.12 -22.70
C LYS A 466 -2.43 -11.93 -23.90
N GLY A 467 -1.92 -12.26 -25.07
CA GLY A 467 -2.67 -12.11 -26.34
C GLY A 467 -2.65 -10.70 -26.92
N SER A 468 -1.88 -9.78 -26.35
CA SER A 468 -1.64 -8.43 -26.87
C SER A 468 -0.16 -8.04 -26.74
N ASN A 469 0.24 -6.90 -27.34
CA ASN A 469 1.55 -6.29 -27.10
C ASN A 469 1.54 -5.35 -25.89
N ARG A 470 0.40 -5.13 -25.26
CA ARG A 470 0.23 -4.18 -24.17
C ARG A 470 0.70 -4.76 -22.85
N GLY A 471 1.05 -3.88 -21.94
CA GLY A 471 1.40 -4.19 -20.57
C GLY A 471 0.88 -3.18 -19.58
N LEU A 472 1.05 -3.50 -18.31
CA LEU A 472 0.79 -2.60 -17.20
C LEU A 472 2.06 -2.44 -16.38
N ALA A 473 2.36 -1.21 -15.97
CA ALA A 473 3.37 -0.91 -14.98
C ALA A 473 2.71 -0.43 -13.70
N MET A 474 3.30 -0.74 -12.55
CA MET A 474 2.80 -0.33 -11.25
C MET A 474 3.93 -0.05 -10.28
N ALA A 475 3.76 0.98 -9.46
CA ALA A 475 4.71 1.36 -8.42
C ALA A 475 3.97 1.78 -7.15
N LEU A 476 4.59 1.53 -6.00
CA LEU A 476 4.18 2.03 -4.69
C LEU A 476 5.19 3.03 -4.19
N ASP A 477 4.72 4.09 -3.56
CA ASP A 477 5.60 5.11 -2.96
C ASP A 477 4.98 5.82 -1.77
N GLY A 478 5.86 6.35 -0.90
CA GLY A 478 5.52 7.21 0.22
C GLY A 478 6.73 7.55 1.08
N ASN A 479 7.01 8.84 1.25
CA ASN A 479 8.08 9.31 2.14
C ASN A 479 7.48 9.92 3.43
N SER A 480 7.44 9.11 4.48
CA SER A 480 6.83 9.50 5.76
C SER A 480 7.60 10.63 6.47
N ARG A 481 8.92 10.69 6.33
CA ARG A 481 9.74 11.77 6.89
C ARG A 481 9.38 13.11 6.24
N TRP A 482 9.22 13.14 4.93
CA TRP A 482 8.74 14.34 4.23
C TRP A 482 7.32 14.73 4.63
N CYS A 483 6.42 13.76 4.78
CA CYS A 483 5.07 14.03 5.29
C CYS A 483 5.07 14.50 6.76
N TYR A 484 6.06 14.11 7.55
CA TYR A 484 6.22 14.61 8.91
C TYR A 484 6.70 16.07 8.93
N LEU A 485 7.61 16.44 8.03
CA LEU A 485 8.12 17.81 7.91
C LEU A 485 7.09 18.76 7.28
N ASP A 486 6.42 18.33 6.24
CA ASP A 486 5.32 19.02 5.57
C ASP A 486 4.32 18.00 4.98
N PRO A 487 3.17 17.76 5.64
CA PRO A 487 2.22 16.73 5.23
C PRO A 487 1.67 16.91 3.81
N ARG A 488 1.47 18.17 3.37
CA ARG A 488 0.93 18.47 2.05
C ARG A 488 1.97 18.24 0.97
N LEU A 489 3.16 18.80 1.13
CA LEU A 489 4.23 18.68 0.15
C LEU A 489 4.74 17.22 0.07
N GLY A 490 4.94 16.55 1.21
CA GLY A 490 5.31 15.14 1.24
C GLY A 490 4.30 14.21 0.55
N ALA A 491 3.01 14.50 0.68
CA ALA A 491 1.97 13.76 -0.04
C ALA A 491 1.95 14.04 -1.55
N MET A 492 2.28 15.26 -1.98
CA MET A 492 2.48 15.57 -3.41
C MET A 492 3.63 14.76 -3.98
N HIS A 493 4.75 14.67 -3.26
CA HIS A 493 5.90 13.85 -3.67
C HIS A 493 5.54 12.37 -3.80
N ALA A 494 4.78 11.80 -2.85
CA ALA A 494 4.39 10.38 -2.91
C ALA A 494 3.62 10.04 -4.20
N VAL A 495 2.72 10.92 -4.65
CA VAL A 495 2.01 10.74 -5.93
C VAL A 495 2.96 10.93 -7.11
N ALA A 496 3.75 12.00 -7.10
CA ALA A 496 4.64 12.36 -8.21
C ALA A 496 5.71 11.28 -8.43
N GLU A 497 6.32 10.77 -7.36
CA GLU A 497 7.36 9.74 -7.43
C GLU A 497 6.80 8.39 -7.89
N ALA A 498 5.65 7.94 -7.35
CA ALA A 498 5.01 6.72 -7.84
C ALA A 498 4.66 6.81 -9.33
N ALA A 499 4.17 7.96 -9.80
CA ALA A 499 3.87 8.18 -11.22
C ALA A 499 5.16 8.26 -12.07
N ARG A 500 6.23 8.90 -11.58
CA ARG A 500 7.53 8.98 -12.24
C ARG A 500 8.19 7.60 -12.39
N LYS A 501 8.11 6.74 -11.37
CA LYS A 501 8.58 5.35 -11.42
C LYS A 501 7.84 4.55 -12.51
N VAL A 502 6.53 4.73 -12.64
CA VAL A 502 5.74 4.15 -13.73
C VAL A 502 6.19 4.69 -15.10
N ALA A 503 6.47 6.00 -15.19
CA ALA A 503 6.97 6.63 -16.42
C ALA A 503 8.39 6.15 -16.78
N CYS A 504 9.27 5.83 -15.82
CA CYS A 504 10.58 5.23 -16.03
C CYS A 504 10.48 3.87 -16.73
N ALA A 505 9.42 3.10 -16.51
CA ALA A 505 9.17 1.89 -17.29
C ALA A 505 8.63 2.16 -18.71
N GLY A 506 8.36 3.41 -19.09
CA GLY A 506 7.76 3.79 -20.37
C GLY A 506 6.25 3.73 -20.41
N ALA A 507 5.58 3.59 -19.27
CA ALA A 507 4.14 3.52 -19.14
C ALA A 507 3.52 4.91 -18.86
N THR A 508 2.34 5.16 -19.40
CA THR A 508 1.56 6.35 -19.09
C THR A 508 0.72 6.09 -17.83
N PRO A 509 0.91 6.83 -16.73
CA PRO A 509 0.06 6.74 -15.54
C PRO A 509 -1.43 6.99 -15.88
N ILE A 510 -2.34 6.21 -15.31
CA ILE A 510 -3.78 6.26 -15.63
C ILE A 510 -4.70 6.28 -14.41
N GLY A 511 -4.20 5.95 -13.25
CA GLY A 511 -5.00 5.94 -12.04
C GLY A 511 -4.16 5.56 -10.83
N ALA A 512 -4.69 5.89 -9.65
CA ALA A 512 -4.02 5.66 -8.39
C ALA A 512 -4.96 5.06 -7.34
N THR A 513 -4.34 4.46 -6.33
CA THR A 513 -4.98 4.00 -5.09
C THR A 513 -4.13 4.46 -3.91
N ASN A 514 -4.72 4.60 -2.73
CA ASN A 514 -4.01 5.10 -1.56
C ASN A 514 -4.27 4.28 -0.32
N CYS A 515 -3.24 4.11 0.51
CA CYS A 515 -3.37 3.61 1.87
C CYS A 515 -2.84 4.67 2.85
N LEU A 516 -3.73 5.22 3.67
CA LEU A 516 -3.44 6.39 4.50
C LEU A 516 -3.28 5.96 5.96
N ASN A 517 -2.01 5.91 6.42
CA ASN A 517 -1.67 5.44 7.76
C ASN A 517 -1.35 6.62 8.67
N PHE A 518 -2.10 6.78 9.77
CA PHE A 518 -2.00 7.89 10.71
C PHE A 518 -2.20 7.44 12.15
N GLY A 519 -1.79 8.29 13.10
CA GLY A 519 -2.06 8.11 14.50
C GLY A 519 -3.55 8.27 14.86
N ASN A 520 -3.84 8.59 16.12
CA ASN A 520 -5.20 8.72 16.64
C ASN A 520 -5.97 9.92 16.05
N PRO A 521 -7.10 9.70 15.34
CA PRO A 521 -7.88 10.77 14.72
C PRO A 521 -8.61 11.68 15.72
N GLU A 522 -8.61 11.36 17.00
CA GLU A 522 -9.16 12.21 18.06
C GLU A 522 -8.20 13.35 18.44
N LYS A 523 -6.92 13.24 18.07
CA LYS A 523 -5.91 14.28 18.25
C LYS A 523 -6.02 15.33 17.12
N PRO A 524 -6.32 16.61 17.42
CA PRO A 524 -6.58 17.61 16.39
C PRO A 524 -5.41 17.86 15.42
N HIS A 525 -4.18 17.69 15.85
CA HIS A 525 -3.01 17.82 15.00
C HIS A 525 -2.86 16.65 14.00
N ILE A 526 -3.22 15.44 14.38
CA ILE A 526 -3.25 14.27 13.48
C ILE A 526 -4.30 14.50 12.37
N MET A 527 -5.49 14.97 12.72
CA MET A 527 -6.51 15.28 11.72
C MET A 527 -6.14 16.45 10.83
N TRP A 528 -5.36 17.41 11.33
CA TRP A 528 -4.81 18.46 10.47
C TRP A 528 -3.80 17.89 9.48
N GLN A 529 -2.85 17.04 9.93
CA GLN A 529 -1.91 16.35 9.05
C GLN A 529 -2.65 15.54 7.99
N PHE A 530 -3.67 14.76 8.39
CA PHE A 530 -4.53 14.00 7.47
C PHE A 530 -5.19 14.91 6.42
N SER A 531 -5.76 16.02 6.84
CA SER A 531 -6.39 17.01 5.95
C SER A 531 -5.38 17.57 4.93
N GLN A 532 -4.15 17.91 5.36
CA GLN A 532 -3.11 18.44 4.48
C GLN A 532 -2.62 17.37 3.48
N VAL A 533 -2.47 16.12 3.92
CA VAL A 533 -2.14 14.98 3.04
C VAL A 533 -3.20 14.82 1.94
N ILE A 534 -4.49 14.86 2.30
CA ILE A 534 -5.57 14.80 1.31
C ILE A 534 -5.48 15.96 0.30
N ASP A 535 -5.17 17.18 0.73
CA ASP A 535 -4.99 18.32 -0.17
C ASP A 535 -3.78 18.12 -1.10
N GLY A 536 -2.68 17.55 -0.60
CA GLY A 536 -1.51 17.23 -1.40
C GLY A 536 -1.79 16.18 -2.46
N ILE A 537 -2.39 15.05 -2.08
CA ILE A 537 -2.81 13.98 -3.00
C ILE A 537 -3.76 14.53 -4.06
N THR A 538 -4.76 15.30 -3.64
CA THR A 538 -5.75 15.89 -4.56
C THR A 538 -5.06 16.70 -5.64
N LYS A 539 -4.18 17.63 -5.24
CA LYS A 539 -3.49 18.51 -6.19
C LYS A 539 -2.59 17.73 -7.15
N ALA A 540 -1.82 16.76 -6.64
CA ALA A 540 -0.91 15.99 -7.47
C ALA A 540 -1.66 15.05 -8.43
N CYS A 541 -2.71 14.39 -7.98
CA CYS A 541 -3.53 13.51 -8.82
C CYS A 541 -4.28 14.28 -9.92
N GLU A 542 -4.73 15.52 -9.63
CA GLU A 542 -5.35 16.39 -10.65
C GLU A 542 -4.35 16.80 -11.75
N GLU A 543 -3.13 17.18 -11.36
CA GLU A 543 -2.11 17.62 -12.32
C GLU A 543 -1.54 16.47 -13.16
N LEU A 544 -1.38 15.30 -12.55
CA LEU A 544 -0.83 14.12 -13.19
C LEU A 544 -1.88 13.23 -13.87
N ASP A 545 -3.16 13.62 -13.88
CA ASP A 545 -4.30 12.85 -14.41
C ASP A 545 -4.35 11.41 -13.89
N THR A 546 -4.09 11.23 -12.60
CA THR A 546 -4.09 9.95 -11.90
C THR A 546 -5.20 9.88 -10.83
N PRO A 547 -6.47 9.74 -11.24
CA PRO A 547 -7.59 9.74 -10.30
C PRO A 547 -7.49 8.60 -9.29
N ILE A 548 -7.92 8.85 -8.06
CA ILE A 548 -8.01 7.85 -7.00
C ILE A 548 -9.24 6.95 -7.25
N THR A 549 -9.01 5.68 -7.52
CA THR A 549 -10.07 4.72 -7.84
C THR A 549 -10.55 3.93 -6.62
N GLY A 550 -9.78 3.90 -5.56
CA GLY A 550 -10.05 3.22 -4.30
C GLY A 550 -8.95 3.45 -3.29
N GLY A 551 -9.08 2.89 -2.12
CA GLY A 551 -8.05 2.98 -1.09
C GLY A 551 -8.57 2.62 0.28
N ASN A 552 -7.69 2.80 1.27
CA ASN A 552 -7.93 2.47 2.68
C ASN A 552 -7.40 3.57 3.59
N VAL A 553 -8.00 3.72 4.76
CA VAL A 553 -7.50 4.57 5.85
C VAL A 553 -7.26 3.71 7.08
N SER A 554 -6.05 3.78 7.60
CA SER A 554 -5.64 3.15 8.85
C SER A 554 -5.31 4.23 9.87
N PHE A 555 -6.14 4.36 10.87
CA PHE A 555 -5.93 5.23 12.04
C PHE A 555 -5.46 4.43 13.25
N TYR A 556 -5.20 5.15 14.35
CA TYR A 556 -4.76 4.60 15.64
C TYR A 556 -3.41 3.85 15.56
N ASN A 557 -2.57 4.17 14.55
CA ASN A 557 -1.21 3.64 14.50
C ASN A 557 -0.34 4.37 15.53
N GLU A 558 -0.57 4.06 16.80
CA GLU A 558 0.13 4.62 17.95
C GLU A 558 0.51 3.52 18.93
N THR A 559 1.66 3.67 19.56
CA THR A 559 2.16 2.77 20.58
C THR A 559 2.56 3.59 21.80
N LEU A 560 1.93 3.30 22.96
CA LEU A 560 2.15 4.03 24.22
C LEU A 560 1.96 5.56 24.08
N GLY A 561 1.02 5.98 23.23
CA GLY A 561 0.68 7.39 23.01
C GLY A 561 1.55 8.13 21.97
N GLU A 562 2.59 7.47 21.44
CA GLU A 562 3.43 7.98 20.35
C GLU A 562 2.94 7.46 19.00
N GLY A 563 2.60 8.38 18.10
CA GLY A 563 2.08 8.07 16.76
C GLY A 563 3.21 7.87 15.75
N ILE A 564 2.89 7.09 14.71
CA ILE A 564 3.74 7.03 13.51
C ILE A 564 3.79 8.39 12.81
N TYR A 565 4.78 8.58 11.95
CA TYR A 565 4.75 9.69 10.99
C TYR A 565 3.55 9.55 10.05
N PRO A 566 2.97 10.67 9.55
CA PRO A 566 1.96 10.61 8.50
C PRO A 566 2.49 9.81 7.32
N THR A 567 1.87 8.69 7.02
CA THR A 567 2.39 7.76 6.00
C THR A 567 1.32 7.44 4.96
N PRO A 568 1.07 8.35 4.00
CA PRO A 568 0.33 8.00 2.81
C PRO A 568 1.20 7.11 1.93
N VAL A 569 0.69 5.94 1.57
CA VAL A 569 1.26 5.08 0.53
C VAL A 569 0.39 5.19 -0.70
N ILE A 570 0.99 5.54 -1.81
CA ILE A 570 0.30 5.73 -3.09
C ILE A 570 0.73 4.63 -4.05
N GLY A 571 -0.27 3.93 -4.62
CA GLY A 571 -0.04 3.00 -5.71
C GLY A 571 -0.50 3.62 -7.03
N VAL A 572 0.37 3.71 -8.01
CA VAL A 572 0.04 4.20 -9.36
C VAL A 572 0.14 3.07 -10.36
N VAL A 573 -0.85 3.00 -11.26
CA VAL A 573 -0.89 2.05 -12.38
C VAL A 573 -0.81 2.83 -13.69
N GLY A 574 -0.02 2.31 -14.64
CA GLY A 574 0.13 2.90 -15.97
C GLY A 574 0.03 1.86 -17.09
N ILE A 575 -0.29 2.33 -18.30
CA ILE A 575 -0.42 1.53 -19.51
C ILE A 575 0.86 1.62 -20.33
N LEU A 576 1.38 0.46 -20.75
CA LEU A 576 2.36 0.29 -21.82
C LEU A 576 1.63 -0.12 -23.09
N GLU A 577 1.70 0.69 -24.14
CA GLU A 577 1.11 0.36 -25.45
C GLU A 577 1.88 -0.77 -26.15
N ASP A 578 3.19 -0.84 -25.91
CA ASP A 578 4.05 -1.92 -26.38
C ASP A 578 5.04 -2.33 -25.27
N VAL A 579 4.79 -3.47 -24.67
CA VAL A 579 5.56 -4.03 -23.58
C VAL A 579 7.03 -4.37 -23.95
N HIS A 580 7.32 -4.47 -25.25
CA HIS A 580 8.68 -4.69 -25.73
C HIS A 580 9.54 -3.40 -25.72
N LYS A 581 8.91 -2.27 -25.44
CA LYS A 581 9.56 -0.95 -25.34
C LYS A 581 9.71 -0.46 -23.90
N THR A 582 9.64 -1.36 -22.92
CA THR A 582 9.92 -0.99 -21.52
C THR A 582 11.42 -0.69 -21.33
N ALA A 583 11.73 0.26 -20.47
CA ALA A 583 13.09 0.57 -20.04
C ALA A 583 13.37 -0.02 -18.66
N LYS A 584 14.55 -0.57 -18.46
CA LYS A 584 15.07 -1.03 -17.18
C LYS A 584 15.79 0.09 -16.43
N MET A 585 16.00 -0.06 -15.13
CA MET A 585 16.77 0.95 -14.40
C MET A 585 18.29 0.87 -14.68
N HIS A 586 18.81 -0.28 -15.06
CA HIS A 586 20.26 -0.52 -15.12
C HIS A 586 20.88 -0.26 -16.48
N PHE A 587 22.12 0.24 -16.47
CA PHE A 587 22.94 0.40 -17.66
C PHE A 587 23.30 -0.96 -18.27
N ALA A 588 23.03 -1.14 -19.55
CA ALA A 588 23.16 -2.43 -20.20
C ALA A 588 24.61 -2.78 -20.57
N GLN A 589 25.43 -1.79 -20.98
CA GLN A 589 26.76 -2.02 -21.52
C GLN A 589 27.64 -0.76 -21.47
N THR A 590 28.91 -0.92 -21.74
CA THR A 590 29.91 0.18 -21.82
C THR A 590 29.73 1.07 -23.06
N GLY A 591 30.22 2.31 -23.01
CA GLY A 591 30.20 3.25 -24.12
C GLY A 591 28.83 3.91 -24.37
N ARG A 592 27.91 3.83 -23.41
CA ARG A 592 26.62 4.53 -23.47
C ARG A 592 26.76 5.93 -22.87
N LYS A 593 26.04 6.90 -23.44
CA LYS A 593 25.93 8.23 -22.82
C LYS A 593 24.94 8.17 -21.66
N ILE A 594 25.32 8.83 -20.58
CA ILE A 594 24.48 9.00 -19.40
C ILE A 594 23.98 10.45 -19.44
N VAL A 595 22.64 10.56 -19.39
CA VAL A 595 21.95 11.86 -19.47
C VAL A 595 21.10 12.03 -18.24
N LEU A 596 21.19 13.16 -17.58
CA LEU A 596 20.28 13.60 -16.53
C LEU A 596 19.16 14.40 -17.17
N LEU A 597 17.96 13.84 -17.17
CA LEU A 597 16.73 14.58 -17.48
C LEU A 597 16.27 15.29 -16.22
N ARG A 598 15.97 16.58 -16.33
CA ARG A 598 15.44 17.38 -15.21
C ARG A 598 14.45 18.41 -15.69
N ALA A 599 13.43 18.66 -14.89
CA ALA A 599 12.42 19.65 -15.20
C ALA A 599 12.73 21.04 -14.60
N ASN A 600 13.51 21.09 -13.51
CA ASN A 600 13.84 22.30 -12.80
C ASN A 600 15.24 22.82 -13.17
N GLU A 601 15.44 24.13 -13.08
CA GLU A 601 16.78 24.72 -13.03
C GLU A 601 17.44 24.36 -11.70
N VAL A 602 18.76 24.48 -11.63
CA VAL A 602 19.48 24.28 -10.36
C VAL A 602 19.10 25.41 -9.41
N GLY A 603 18.60 25.04 -8.23
CA GLY A 603 18.06 25.97 -7.24
C GLY A 603 19.09 26.92 -6.61
N ASP A 604 18.62 27.88 -5.82
CA ASP A 604 19.45 28.82 -5.05
C ASP A 604 20.06 28.09 -3.83
N ALA A 605 21.21 28.53 -3.38
CA ALA A 605 21.98 27.87 -2.32
C ALA A 605 21.29 27.86 -0.94
N VAL A 606 20.41 28.83 -0.66
CA VAL A 606 19.72 28.93 0.62
C VAL A 606 18.63 27.87 0.73
N ASP A 607 17.84 27.69 -0.31
CA ASP A 607 16.75 26.71 -0.33
C ASP A 607 17.33 25.29 -0.36
N ALA A 608 18.41 25.06 -1.11
CA ALA A 608 19.09 23.76 -1.18
C ALA A 608 19.60 23.27 0.19
N GLU A 609 20.05 24.15 1.11
CA GLU A 609 20.46 23.76 2.46
C GLU A 609 19.25 23.31 3.30
N LEU A 610 18.13 24.01 3.18
CA LEU A 610 16.90 23.68 3.91
C LEU A 610 16.28 22.36 3.41
N GLU A 611 16.32 22.11 2.12
CA GLU A 611 15.81 20.90 1.51
C GLU A 611 16.71 19.69 1.78
N PHE A 612 18.04 19.88 1.74
CA PHE A 612 19.02 18.84 1.99
C PHE A 612 18.89 18.20 3.37
N GLY A 613 18.42 18.97 4.36
CA GLY A 613 18.18 18.49 5.72
C GLY A 613 17.13 17.38 5.83
N SER A 614 16.28 17.21 4.82
CA SER A 614 15.26 16.16 4.76
C SER A 614 15.75 14.84 4.14
N SER A 615 16.97 14.81 3.58
CA SER A 615 17.52 13.69 2.82
C SER A 615 17.98 12.51 3.68
N GLU A 616 18.12 11.33 3.07
CA GLU A 616 18.75 10.16 3.69
C GLU A 616 20.22 10.42 4.07
N TYR A 617 20.93 11.26 3.28
CA TYR A 617 22.30 11.64 3.63
C TYR A 617 22.36 12.44 4.94
N ALA A 618 21.46 13.40 5.11
CA ALA A 618 21.40 14.18 6.36
C ALA A 618 21.10 13.27 7.56
N LYS A 619 20.16 12.37 7.43
CA LYS A 619 19.80 11.39 8.47
C LYS A 619 20.94 10.42 8.77
N GLU A 620 21.47 9.74 7.76
CA GLU A 620 22.39 8.60 7.94
C GLU A 620 23.86 9.02 8.11
N ILE A 621 24.29 10.07 7.43
CA ILE A 621 25.68 10.52 7.44
C ILE A 621 25.91 11.63 8.44
N LEU A 622 25.03 12.65 8.45
CA LEU A 622 25.16 13.79 9.35
C LEU A 622 24.48 13.56 10.71
N GLY A 623 23.59 12.59 10.81
CA GLY A 623 22.89 12.23 12.05
C GLY A 623 21.90 13.30 12.53
N ALA A 624 21.28 14.01 11.60
CA ALA A 624 20.27 15.02 11.86
C ALA A 624 19.27 15.15 10.72
N VAL A 625 18.05 15.57 11.05
CA VAL A 625 17.02 15.95 10.10
C VAL A 625 16.62 17.38 10.42
N TRP A 626 16.46 18.22 9.40
CA TRP A 626 16.02 19.61 9.54
C TRP A 626 15.32 20.08 8.26
N GLY A 627 14.79 21.30 8.27
CA GLY A 627 14.29 21.98 7.07
C GLY A 627 12.96 21.47 6.54
N TYR A 628 12.88 21.31 5.23
CA TYR A 628 11.67 21.00 4.48
C TYR A 628 11.92 19.91 3.43
N PRO A 629 10.87 19.19 2.98
CA PRO A 629 10.97 18.41 1.75
C PRO A 629 11.38 19.28 0.55
N PRO A 630 12.00 18.71 -0.49
CA PRO A 630 12.35 19.46 -1.70
C PRO A 630 11.12 20.12 -2.35
N GLU A 631 11.33 21.27 -2.98
CA GLU A 631 10.26 21.95 -3.75
C GLU A 631 9.81 21.08 -4.92
N LEU A 632 8.51 21.07 -5.20
CA LEU A 632 7.89 20.30 -6.28
C LEU A 632 6.95 21.17 -7.11
N ASP A 633 7.34 21.39 -8.38
CA ASP A 633 6.50 21.97 -9.42
C ASP A 633 5.80 20.83 -10.18
N LEU A 634 4.53 20.61 -9.90
CA LEU A 634 3.76 19.49 -10.47
C LEU A 634 3.55 19.61 -12.00
N GLU A 635 3.45 20.83 -12.56
CA GLU A 635 3.33 21.04 -13.99
C GLU A 635 4.61 20.62 -14.73
N LYS A 636 5.76 21.00 -14.18
CA LYS A 636 7.06 20.58 -14.68
C LYS A 636 7.29 19.07 -14.52
N GLU A 637 6.90 18.51 -13.37
CA GLU A 637 6.94 17.07 -13.12
C GLU A 637 6.12 16.29 -14.16
N ALA A 638 4.87 16.71 -14.42
CA ALA A 638 4.01 16.09 -15.43
C ALA A 638 4.64 16.17 -16.83
N THR A 639 5.33 17.27 -17.12
CA THR A 639 6.00 17.47 -18.40
C THR A 639 7.20 16.54 -18.55
N LEU A 640 8.01 16.36 -17.50
CA LEU A 640 9.12 15.41 -17.46
C LEU A 640 8.63 13.97 -17.70
N GLN A 641 7.58 13.55 -17.01
CA GLN A 641 7.02 12.22 -17.17
C GLN A 641 6.55 11.96 -18.60
N ARG A 642 5.84 12.91 -19.22
CA ARG A 642 5.42 12.81 -20.63
C ARG A 642 6.59 12.74 -21.60
N ALA A 643 7.63 13.56 -21.39
CA ALA A 643 8.85 13.53 -22.20
C ALA A 643 9.55 12.17 -22.09
N LEU A 644 9.69 11.65 -20.87
CA LEU A 644 10.33 10.36 -20.61
C LEU A 644 9.60 9.21 -21.30
N VAL A 645 8.28 9.14 -21.17
CA VAL A 645 7.46 8.13 -21.86
C VAL A 645 7.63 8.24 -23.38
N ALA A 646 7.61 9.45 -23.94
CA ALA A 646 7.81 9.67 -25.38
C ALA A 646 9.19 9.19 -25.85
N LEU A 647 10.25 9.45 -25.10
CA LEU A 647 11.61 9.03 -25.39
C LEU A 647 11.75 7.50 -25.37
N ILE A 648 11.19 6.83 -24.37
CA ILE A 648 11.23 5.37 -24.23
C ILE A 648 10.41 4.72 -25.35
N GLN A 649 9.19 5.18 -25.61
CA GLN A 649 8.33 4.65 -26.68
C GLN A 649 8.92 4.88 -28.10
N ALA A 650 9.74 5.93 -28.26
CA ALA A 650 10.52 6.13 -29.49
C ALA A 650 11.71 5.17 -29.63
N GLY A 651 12.03 4.37 -28.62
CA GLY A 651 13.17 3.44 -28.62
C GLY A 651 14.53 4.13 -28.57
N LEU A 652 14.59 5.34 -27.98
CA LEU A 652 15.81 6.16 -27.89
C LEU A 652 16.58 5.95 -26.58
N VAL A 653 15.91 5.42 -25.56
CA VAL A 653 16.42 5.22 -24.19
C VAL A 653 16.59 3.73 -23.93
N GLU A 654 17.77 3.33 -23.43
CA GLU A 654 18.10 1.95 -23.07
C GLU A 654 17.82 1.67 -21.60
N SER A 655 17.97 2.66 -20.73
CA SER A 655 17.62 2.57 -19.30
C SER A 655 17.11 3.90 -18.78
N ALA A 656 16.24 3.84 -17.77
CA ALA A 656 15.72 4.99 -17.04
C ALA A 656 15.58 4.65 -15.56
N HIS A 657 16.03 5.56 -14.70
CA HIS A 657 15.98 5.40 -13.24
C HIS A 657 15.73 6.74 -12.56
N ASP A 658 14.78 6.74 -11.64
CA ASP A 658 14.40 7.90 -10.84
C ASP A 658 15.52 8.32 -9.88
N CYS A 659 15.75 9.62 -9.73
CA CYS A 659 16.60 10.16 -8.69
C CYS A 659 15.75 10.42 -7.44
N ALA A 660 15.69 9.44 -6.54
CA ALA A 660 14.91 9.48 -5.29
C ALA A 660 15.86 9.50 -4.07
N ASP A 661 15.64 8.59 -3.13
CA ASP A 661 16.45 8.47 -1.90
C ASP A 661 17.95 8.40 -2.17
N GLY A 662 18.72 9.25 -1.50
CA GLY A 662 20.17 9.33 -1.64
C GLY A 662 20.67 10.10 -2.87
N GLY A 663 19.78 10.64 -3.68
CA GLY A 663 20.03 11.57 -4.76
C GLY A 663 20.77 10.99 -5.97
N LEU A 664 21.40 11.88 -6.77
CA LEU A 664 22.02 11.54 -8.05
C LEU A 664 23.12 10.47 -7.93
N ALA A 665 23.96 10.54 -6.89
CA ALA A 665 25.07 9.60 -6.73
C ALA A 665 24.55 8.18 -6.50
N VAL A 666 23.51 8.00 -5.68
CA VAL A 666 22.90 6.70 -5.42
C VAL A 666 22.22 6.16 -6.69
N ALA A 667 21.42 6.96 -7.37
CA ALA A 667 20.74 6.56 -8.61
C ALA A 667 21.72 6.08 -9.70
N LEU A 668 22.85 6.76 -9.86
CA LEU A 668 23.91 6.36 -10.78
C LEU A 668 24.51 5.00 -10.40
N ILE A 669 24.74 4.76 -9.11
CA ILE A 669 25.30 3.49 -8.63
C ILE A 669 24.29 2.36 -8.79
N GLU A 670 23.04 2.55 -8.40
CA GLU A 670 21.98 1.55 -8.56
C GLU A 670 21.83 1.13 -10.03
N SER A 671 21.94 2.08 -10.96
CA SER A 671 21.95 1.78 -12.40
C SER A 671 23.20 1.01 -12.87
N ALA A 672 24.33 1.20 -12.21
CA ALA A 672 25.61 0.57 -12.59
C ALA A 672 25.76 -0.87 -12.09
N LEU A 673 25.23 -1.16 -10.88
CA LEU A 673 25.52 -2.40 -10.16
C LEU A 673 24.99 -3.67 -10.87
N PRO A 674 23.75 -3.76 -11.39
CA PRO A 674 23.19 -5.01 -11.90
C PRO A 674 24.02 -5.62 -13.06
N ALA A 675 24.46 -4.81 -14.00
CA ALA A 675 25.28 -5.27 -15.12
C ALA A 675 26.79 -5.22 -14.83
N GLY A 676 27.22 -4.65 -13.71
CA GLY A 676 28.62 -4.51 -13.36
C GLY A 676 29.38 -3.50 -14.22
N VAL A 677 28.68 -2.50 -14.72
CA VAL A 677 29.20 -1.48 -15.63
C VAL A 677 29.74 -0.29 -14.83
N GLY A 678 30.98 0.12 -15.07
CA GLY A 678 31.57 1.30 -14.45
C GLY A 678 31.02 2.62 -15.02
N LEU A 679 31.40 3.72 -14.40
CA LEU A 679 30.95 5.07 -14.76
C LEU A 679 32.08 6.05 -14.83
N ASN A 680 32.02 6.98 -15.78
CA ASN A 680 32.85 8.17 -15.84
C ASN A 680 31.93 9.39 -15.90
N ILE A 681 31.67 9.99 -14.74
CA ILE A 681 30.74 11.11 -14.58
C ILE A 681 31.50 12.40 -14.39
N ARG A 682 31.09 13.46 -15.07
CA ARG A 682 31.66 14.79 -14.99
C ARG A 682 30.55 15.82 -14.80
N LEU A 683 30.44 16.33 -13.60
CA LEU A 683 29.48 17.37 -13.27
C LEU A 683 30.16 18.74 -13.36
N PRO A 684 29.45 19.74 -13.89
CA PRO A 684 29.99 21.09 -13.97
C PRO A 684 30.15 21.73 -12.61
N GLU A 685 30.96 22.75 -12.50
CA GLU A 685 31.05 23.60 -11.32
C GLU A 685 29.68 24.19 -10.98
N GLN A 686 29.32 24.11 -9.70
CA GLN A 686 28.16 24.76 -9.17
C GLN A 686 28.53 25.50 -7.88
N LYS A 687 27.72 26.51 -7.53
CA LYS A 687 27.93 27.30 -6.31
C LYS A 687 27.51 26.56 -5.04
N LEU A 688 26.92 25.37 -5.18
CA LEU A 688 26.45 24.54 -4.08
C LEU A 688 27.57 23.65 -3.53
N PRO A 689 27.51 23.29 -2.24
CA PRO A 689 28.33 22.21 -1.68
C PRO A 689 28.20 20.94 -2.51
N PHE A 690 29.27 20.17 -2.64
CA PHE A 690 29.26 18.94 -3.45
C PHE A 690 28.31 17.89 -2.92
N GLU A 691 28.09 17.88 -1.61
CA GLU A 691 27.13 17.02 -0.92
C GLU A 691 25.71 17.21 -1.48
N PHE A 692 25.29 18.46 -1.70
CA PHE A 692 23.94 18.78 -2.23
C PHE A 692 23.78 18.30 -3.67
N LEU A 693 24.81 18.49 -4.49
CA LEU A 693 24.81 18.03 -5.88
C LEU A 693 24.75 16.52 -6.00
N LEU A 694 25.47 15.79 -5.12
CA LEU A 694 25.61 14.35 -5.18
C LEU A 694 24.45 13.61 -4.48
N PHE A 695 24.02 14.12 -3.33
CA PHE A 695 23.13 13.42 -2.40
C PHE A 695 21.83 14.18 -2.08
N GLY A 696 21.63 15.36 -2.68
CA GLY A 696 20.34 16.06 -2.60
C GLY A 696 19.25 15.28 -3.32
N GLU A 697 18.08 15.22 -2.71
CA GLU A 697 16.93 14.44 -3.19
C GLU A 697 15.90 15.32 -3.92
N ASP A 698 16.40 16.27 -4.73
CA ASP A 698 15.53 17.17 -5.48
C ASP A 698 14.61 16.39 -6.42
N ALA A 699 13.37 16.86 -6.54
CA ALA A 699 12.36 16.24 -7.37
C ALA A 699 12.62 16.41 -8.88
N SER A 700 11.86 15.68 -9.66
CA SER A 700 11.76 15.83 -11.12
C SER A 700 13.09 15.63 -11.85
N ARG A 701 13.84 14.59 -11.45
CA ARG A 701 15.11 14.18 -12.08
C ARG A 701 15.10 12.69 -12.39
N VAL A 702 15.58 12.32 -13.60
CA VAL A 702 15.70 10.93 -14.04
C VAL A 702 17.03 10.73 -14.73
N VAL A 703 17.79 9.69 -14.36
CA VAL A 703 18.99 9.26 -15.07
C VAL A 703 18.60 8.31 -16.19
N ILE A 704 19.02 8.60 -17.41
CA ILE A 704 18.82 7.71 -18.56
C ILE A 704 20.15 7.34 -19.20
N SER A 705 20.20 6.20 -19.89
CA SER A 705 21.28 5.84 -20.79
C SER A 705 20.80 5.67 -22.22
N CYS A 706 21.69 5.98 -23.16
CA CYS A 706 21.37 5.88 -24.58
C CYS A 706 22.61 5.57 -25.45
N ASP A 707 22.34 5.04 -26.63
CA ASP A 707 23.36 5.02 -27.69
C ASP A 707 23.77 6.47 -28.05
N PRO A 708 25.07 6.76 -28.19
CA PRO A 708 25.53 8.10 -28.59
C PRO A 708 24.85 8.67 -29.85
N ILE A 709 24.42 7.80 -30.78
CA ILE A 709 23.71 8.20 -32.00
C ILE A 709 22.33 8.78 -31.70
N SER A 710 21.66 8.30 -30.65
CA SER A 710 20.32 8.74 -30.22
C SER A 710 20.32 10.11 -29.53
N LEU A 711 21.46 10.55 -28.99
CA LEU A 711 21.55 11.73 -28.13
C LEU A 711 21.01 13.03 -28.78
N PRO A 712 21.28 13.38 -30.05
CA PRO A 712 20.72 14.60 -30.63
C PRO A 712 19.19 14.58 -30.71
N ARG A 713 18.59 13.41 -30.94
CA ARG A 713 17.13 13.26 -30.99
C ARG A 713 16.53 13.32 -29.61
N ILE A 714 17.20 12.77 -28.60
CA ILE A 714 16.78 12.87 -27.19
C ILE A 714 16.73 14.34 -26.77
N GLN A 715 17.83 15.10 -27.05
CA GLN A 715 17.90 16.51 -26.70
C GLN A 715 16.82 17.33 -27.40
N GLN A 716 16.55 17.02 -28.68
CA GLN A 716 15.48 17.68 -29.42
C GLN A 716 14.12 17.44 -28.79
N ILE A 717 13.75 16.17 -28.49
CA ILE A 717 12.46 15.84 -27.88
C ILE A 717 12.36 16.46 -26.48
N ALA A 718 13.41 16.36 -25.65
CA ALA A 718 13.44 16.99 -24.35
C ALA A 718 13.17 18.52 -24.44
N GLN A 719 13.80 19.18 -25.39
CA GLN A 719 13.57 20.61 -25.65
C GLN A 719 12.13 20.92 -26.10
N GLU A 720 11.50 20.04 -26.93
CA GLU A 720 10.10 20.17 -27.35
C GLU A 720 9.14 20.14 -26.15
N TYR A 721 9.49 19.41 -25.10
CA TYR A 721 8.75 19.34 -23.83
C TYR A 721 9.21 20.37 -22.79
N GLY A 722 10.26 21.18 -23.06
CA GLY A 722 10.83 22.10 -22.07
C GLY A 722 11.61 21.41 -20.93
N VAL A 723 12.13 20.22 -21.18
CA VAL A 723 12.93 19.41 -20.24
C VAL A 723 14.42 19.57 -20.58
N PHE A 724 15.26 19.72 -19.57
CA PHE A 724 16.71 19.73 -19.73
C PHE A 724 17.22 18.28 -19.91
N ALA A 725 18.19 18.10 -20.80
CA ALA A 725 18.83 16.81 -21.08
C ALA A 725 20.37 16.98 -21.06
N ASP A 726 20.90 16.96 -19.83
CA ASP A 726 22.29 17.21 -19.56
C ASP A 726 23.11 15.92 -19.67
N VAL A 727 24.10 15.90 -20.56
CA VAL A 727 25.06 14.78 -20.66
C VAL A 727 26.00 14.87 -19.47
N VAL A 728 25.84 13.97 -18.52
CA VAL A 728 26.64 13.94 -17.28
C VAL A 728 27.83 12.98 -17.36
N GLY A 729 27.86 12.08 -18.35
CA GLY A 729 28.97 11.15 -18.48
C GLY A 729 28.73 10.01 -19.45
N GLU A 730 29.48 8.95 -19.24
CA GLU A 730 29.38 7.71 -20.01
C GLU A 730 29.68 6.47 -19.18
N THR A 731 29.15 5.34 -19.61
CA THR A 731 29.40 4.04 -18.99
C THR A 731 30.81 3.54 -19.33
N GLY A 732 31.50 3.02 -18.31
CA GLY A 732 32.87 2.51 -18.38
C GLY A 732 32.95 1.00 -18.11
N SER A 733 34.14 0.52 -17.75
CA SER A 733 34.40 -0.92 -17.56
C SER A 733 33.95 -1.41 -16.16
N ASP A 734 34.76 -1.12 -15.14
CA ASP A 734 34.63 -1.74 -13.80
C ASP A 734 34.84 -0.77 -12.63
N ARG A 735 35.07 0.52 -12.96
CA ARG A 735 35.25 1.56 -11.94
C ARG A 735 34.21 2.66 -12.08
N VAL A 736 33.83 3.18 -10.95
CA VAL A 736 33.00 4.38 -10.84
C VAL A 736 33.92 5.54 -10.52
N GLU A 737 33.93 6.53 -11.38
CA GLU A 737 34.63 7.80 -11.19
C GLU A 737 33.62 8.94 -11.37
N ILE A 738 33.41 9.72 -10.33
CA ILE A 738 32.60 10.94 -10.37
C ILE A 738 33.50 12.11 -10.06
N ALA A 739 33.54 13.08 -10.96
CA ALA A 739 34.25 14.33 -10.80
C ALA A 739 33.31 15.54 -10.84
N VAL A 740 33.56 16.51 -9.98
CA VAL A 740 32.88 17.81 -9.94
C VAL A 740 33.95 18.87 -10.17
N ASP A 741 33.73 19.76 -11.13
CA ASP A 741 34.71 20.79 -11.51
C ASP A 741 36.13 20.23 -11.75
N GLY A 742 36.20 19.07 -12.42
CA GLY A 742 37.47 18.39 -12.71
C GLY A 742 38.13 17.70 -11.50
N ASN A 743 37.62 17.85 -10.29
CA ASN A 743 38.11 17.17 -9.09
C ASN A 743 37.40 15.82 -8.92
N ALA A 744 38.16 14.73 -8.81
CA ALA A 744 37.61 13.43 -8.48
C ALA A 744 37.03 13.45 -7.05
N VAL A 745 35.73 13.19 -6.91
CA VAL A 745 35.04 13.24 -5.61
C VAL A 745 34.53 11.86 -5.16
N ILE A 746 34.39 10.91 -6.10
CA ILE A 746 34.09 9.49 -5.81
C ILE A 746 34.95 8.65 -6.75
N SER A 747 35.70 7.70 -6.19
CA SER A 747 36.46 6.71 -6.95
C SER A 747 36.42 5.36 -6.23
N ALA A 748 35.73 4.37 -6.81
CA ALA A 748 35.60 3.04 -6.26
C ALA A 748 35.43 2.01 -7.38
N SER A 749 35.73 0.73 -7.10
CA SER A 749 35.34 -0.33 -8.03
C SER A 749 33.87 -0.66 -7.89
N VAL A 750 33.23 -1.12 -8.99
CA VAL A 750 31.85 -1.59 -8.96
C VAL A 750 31.69 -2.74 -7.96
N ALA A 751 32.72 -3.59 -7.81
CA ALA A 751 32.70 -4.71 -6.85
C ALA A 751 32.58 -4.24 -5.40
N GLU A 752 33.35 -3.21 -5.00
CA GLU A 752 33.28 -2.64 -3.63
C GLU A 752 31.92 -2.00 -3.34
N LEU A 753 31.35 -1.28 -4.31
CA LEU A 753 30.02 -0.65 -4.17
C LEU A 753 28.91 -1.70 -4.11
N ARG A 754 29.04 -2.74 -4.92
CA ARG A 754 28.10 -3.88 -4.89
C ARG A 754 28.11 -4.60 -3.54
N GLU A 755 29.27 -4.87 -2.97
CA GLU A 755 29.39 -5.49 -1.65
C GLU A 755 28.70 -4.63 -0.55
N ALA A 756 28.87 -3.31 -0.62
CA ALA A 756 28.22 -2.40 0.31
C ALA A 756 26.69 -2.45 0.16
N TYR A 757 26.18 -2.46 -1.07
CA TYR A 757 24.75 -2.35 -1.40
C TYR A 757 23.99 -3.68 -1.24
N GLU A 758 24.43 -4.75 -1.94
CA GLU A 758 23.62 -5.98 -2.09
C GLU A 758 23.52 -6.82 -0.80
N GLY A 759 24.56 -6.85 0.01
CA GLY A 759 24.63 -7.72 1.20
C GLY A 759 24.26 -7.04 2.52
N ALA A 760 23.96 -5.74 2.51
CA ALA A 760 23.83 -4.96 3.75
C ALA A 760 22.61 -5.39 4.60
N LEU A 761 21.45 -5.52 4.00
CA LEU A 761 20.21 -5.93 4.69
C LEU A 761 20.36 -7.33 5.30
N GLU A 762 20.87 -8.27 4.53
CA GLU A 762 21.07 -9.65 4.99
C GLU A 762 22.09 -9.73 6.14
N ARG A 763 23.18 -8.96 6.06
CA ARG A 763 24.15 -8.86 7.16
C ARG A 763 23.52 -8.25 8.41
N ALA A 764 22.69 -7.21 8.27
CA ALA A 764 21.98 -6.58 9.37
C ALA A 764 21.08 -7.57 10.13
N LEU A 765 20.34 -8.41 9.39
CA LEU A 765 19.42 -9.40 9.96
C LEU A 765 20.14 -10.63 10.54
N ARG A 766 21.34 -10.97 10.04
CA ARG A 766 22.14 -12.11 10.54
C ARG A 766 22.97 -11.81 11.77
N THR A 767 23.10 -10.57 12.21
CA THR A 767 23.80 -10.22 13.44
C THR A 767 23.03 -10.80 14.62
N GLU A 768 23.40 -12.03 15.03
CA GLU A 768 22.93 -12.62 16.27
C GLU A 768 23.29 -11.68 17.43
N PRO A 769 22.36 -11.40 18.34
CA PRO A 769 22.72 -10.73 19.58
C PRO A 769 23.79 -11.59 20.26
N SER A 770 24.92 -10.98 20.62
CA SER A 770 25.94 -11.67 21.43
C SER A 770 25.23 -12.28 22.64
N VAL A 771 25.17 -13.61 22.68
CA VAL A 771 24.72 -14.32 23.89
C VAL A 771 25.71 -13.93 24.95
N VAL A 772 25.33 -12.99 25.79
CA VAL A 772 26.05 -12.76 27.05
C VAL A 772 25.83 -14.03 27.85
N ALA A 773 26.87 -14.87 27.92
CA ALA A 773 26.87 -16.01 28.81
C ALA A 773 26.57 -15.45 30.20
N ALA A 774 25.42 -15.82 30.73
CA ALA A 774 25.15 -15.59 32.14
C ALA A 774 26.10 -16.47 32.94
N ASP A 775 27.14 -15.87 33.51
CA ASP A 775 27.95 -16.48 34.58
C ASP A 775 27.15 -16.59 35.86
#